data_a72221d5880c9ae3956b6e4cd87e64bb
#
_entry.id   a72221d5880c9ae3956b6e4cd87e64bb
#
_cell.length_a   1.000
_cell.length_b   1.000
_cell.length_c   1.000
_cell.angle_alpha   90.00
_cell.angle_beta   90.00
_cell.angle_gamma   90.00
#
_symmetry.space_group_name_H-M   'P 1'
#
loop_
_entity.id
_entity.type
_entity.pdbx_description
1 polymer ?
#
loop_
_entity_poly.entity_id
_entity_poly.type
_entity_poly.pdbx_seq_one_letter_code
_entity_poly.pdbx_strand_id
1 'polypeptide(L)'
;MHMMHRSLLFLVSILFPITMQAQGVVRGKVAEKQSAEALQFVNIKVTDSSGKVAGGCMTDTGGQFTIGNLPDGSYTLELSFVGYKPVSRSFQISPQHRTQHYAVIYLSEDSQTLKEVQITGQRSQMKLEVDRKTFTVDEVLAAAGGTATDLLENIPSVEVTTDGEISLRGNSSVEVWINGKQSGLTSDNRAEILQQIPAESIERIEVIDNPSAKYSPEGTAGIINIVLKRDRRAGYYGSLQSGVSLQGGGNIGGNINYSSTRLDAFANVGYRRRKGKGTNESEQRYRQDEDLPFNSYQWSKGDNNDKGGGLFTRAGLTFHLTTADDLSLSGMMIHGNHSNDNITSYEYSDYLLPSGEPIKTKDLKRQTWGDGNNHNYNGEISYTHLFNEQGTHKLDASLSFNRWTNDGSSEYLNDSILYVIDAAGSRQSALRTFSYQYRPMDINNRNWEAKVEYENKISENFKVEGGYNGRFSHENTPQTSHEYSAAGAAERLATDDPRLQEDPYFYNRFIYDNHVHALYATANMTMGAFGVMAGLRGEYWKVDTKSIDYYQAESPFKKDYFQLFPSLFFNYEVTPTTQLQLNYTRRLRRPWGGQLNSFKNTRDASIIEFGNPELTPEYTNSFSLNFLKTWTEHTLSLSSYYRPTTDVIQRIRYQGADPTTGQAVMFMTNLNVAKSQSAGAELILKDKLWRILDLTTTLNAYYYKLDGFSTEVERQHVSGESNENFAWDARVLAAFILPYNISLQATGNYNSRSVITQGHRRSNGSMDLGVRKTLFNKKLAIAFNWRDVFSTRKFETYTEGPTFWRHQKNQRDPRVFIQLTWNFGNMAQKKRPDREGNDNSDDNGSFGGYDD
;
A
#
# COMPACT_ATOMS: atom_id res chain seq x y z
N MET A 1 -26.68 41.79 -75.81
CA MET A 1 -26.65 43.11 -76.40
C MET A 1 -25.26 43.70 -76.19
N HIS A 2 -24.53 43.63 -77.22
CA HIS A 2 -23.52 44.62 -77.76
C HIS A 2 -22.32 44.89 -76.82
N MET A 3 -21.22 44.49 -77.29
CA MET A 3 -20.26 44.92 -78.37
C MET A 3 -19.11 45.67 -77.73
N MET A 4 -17.93 45.03 -77.82
CA MET A 4 -16.82 45.44 -78.74
C MET A 4 -16.17 46.76 -78.44
N HIS A 5 -14.90 46.83 -78.17
CA HIS A 5 -13.80 47.29 -79.05
C HIS A 5 -12.47 47.19 -78.34
N ARG A 6 -11.51 46.39 -78.68
CA ARG A 6 -10.43 46.53 -79.69
C ARG A 6 -9.72 47.87 -79.66
N SER A 7 -8.43 47.78 -79.25
CA SER A 7 -7.21 48.11 -80.06
C SER A 7 -6.19 48.82 -79.20
N LEU A 8 -5.04 48.39 -79.21
CA LEU A 8 -3.86 48.46 -80.08
C LEU A 8 -2.69 49.11 -79.35
N LEU A 9 -1.66 48.31 -79.22
CA LEU A 9 -0.21 48.53 -79.38
C LEU A 9 0.40 49.84 -78.88
N PHE A 10 1.42 49.79 -78.07
CA PHE A 10 2.84 50.03 -78.51
C PHE A 10 3.87 49.50 -77.53
N LEU A 11 4.73 48.77 -78.10
CA LEU A 11 6.07 48.29 -77.75
C LEU A 11 6.94 49.35 -77.09
N VAL A 12 7.47 49.09 -75.89
CA VAL A 12 8.80 49.58 -75.52
C VAL A 12 9.50 48.45 -74.78
N SER A 13 10.37 47.76 -75.49
CA SER A 13 11.34 46.87 -75.06
C SER A 13 12.39 47.59 -74.21
N ILE A 14 12.39 47.46 -72.88
CA ILE A 14 13.57 47.78 -72.15
C ILE A 14 14.14 46.42 -71.74
N LEU A 15 15.16 45.98 -72.44
CA LEU A 15 16.09 44.92 -72.02
C LEU A 15 16.75 45.32 -70.69
N PHE A 16 16.22 44.78 -69.59
CA PHE A 16 17.00 44.60 -68.40
C PHE A 16 17.68 43.19 -68.51
N PRO A 17 18.96 43.10 -68.52
CA PRO A 17 19.65 41.82 -68.38
C PRO A 17 19.31 41.30 -66.95
N ILE A 18 18.41 40.33 -66.84
CA ILE A 18 18.35 39.48 -65.64
C ILE A 18 19.64 38.74 -65.61
N THR A 19 20.62 39.27 -64.92
CA THR A 19 21.80 38.52 -64.50
C THR A 19 21.30 37.43 -63.57
N MET A 20 21.03 36.25 -64.10
CA MET A 20 20.96 35.04 -63.33
C MET A 20 22.32 34.88 -62.64
N GLN A 21 22.48 35.44 -61.45
CA GLN A 21 23.61 35.09 -60.62
C GLN A 21 23.46 33.59 -60.27
N ALA A 22 24.27 32.77 -60.84
CA ALA A 22 24.34 31.37 -60.56
C ALA A 22 24.72 31.22 -59.08
N GLN A 23 23.77 30.79 -58.26
CA GLN A 23 23.93 30.67 -56.83
C GLN A 23 24.79 29.43 -56.47
N GLY A 24 25.59 29.54 -55.37
CA GLY A 24 26.45 28.46 -54.93
C GLY A 24 25.71 27.29 -54.29
N VAL A 25 26.30 26.14 -54.38
CA VAL A 25 25.76 24.89 -53.80
C VAL A 25 26.81 24.16 -53.01
N VAL A 26 26.48 23.68 -51.81
CA VAL A 26 27.31 22.71 -51.04
C VAL A 26 26.53 21.40 -50.93
N ARG A 27 27.24 20.30 -51.21
CA ARG A 27 26.66 18.95 -51.16
C ARG A 27 27.72 17.95 -50.64
N GLY A 28 27.21 16.84 -50.08
CA GLY A 28 28.09 15.79 -49.59
C GLY A 28 27.32 14.61 -49.03
N LYS A 29 28.09 13.68 -48.43
CA LYS A 29 27.57 12.52 -47.72
C LYS A 29 28.11 12.51 -46.31
N VAL A 30 27.28 12.08 -45.34
CA VAL A 30 27.67 11.90 -43.93
C VAL A 30 27.62 10.43 -43.59
N ALA A 31 28.68 9.94 -42.92
CA ALA A 31 28.76 8.56 -42.47
C ALA A 31 29.40 8.48 -41.07
N GLU A 32 29.14 7.38 -40.38
CA GLU A 32 29.84 7.06 -39.13
C GLU A 32 31.29 6.68 -39.36
N LYS A 33 32.17 7.10 -38.49
CA LYS A 33 33.64 6.93 -38.67
C LYS A 33 34.09 5.48 -38.49
N GLN A 34 33.43 4.69 -37.65
CA GLN A 34 33.86 3.33 -37.33
C GLN A 34 33.23 2.30 -38.28
N SER A 35 31.93 2.39 -38.56
CA SER A 35 31.22 1.46 -39.42
C SER A 35 31.16 1.85 -40.89
N ALA A 36 31.46 3.11 -41.21
CA ALA A 36 31.27 3.73 -42.54
C ALA A 36 29.80 3.70 -43.01
N GLU A 37 28.85 3.41 -42.13
CA GLU A 37 27.40 3.46 -42.44
C GLU A 37 26.94 4.89 -42.64
N ALA A 38 26.00 5.07 -43.62
CA ALA A 38 25.43 6.36 -43.90
C ALA A 38 24.54 6.83 -42.73
N LEU A 39 24.74 8.06 -42.26
CA LEU A 39 23.94 8.64 -41.18
C LEU A 39 22.79 9.46 -41.76
N GLN A 40 21.59 9.00 -41.57
CA GLN A 40 20.34 9.69 -41.92
C GLN A 40 19.91 10.70 -40.86
N PHE A 41 19.25 11.77 -41.28
CA PHE A 41 18.70 12.82 -40.39
C PHE A 41 19.74 13.57 -39.55
N VAL A 42 21.01 13.65 -40.04
CA VAL A 42 22.01 14.53 -39.47
C VAL A 42 21.61 15.97 -39.75
N ASN A 43 21.54 16.80 -38.74
CA ASN A 43 21.23 18.22 -38.92
C ASN A 43 22.46 18.96 -39.44
N ILE A 44 22.28 19.65 -40.58
CA ILE A 44 23.33 20.40 -41.26
C ILE A 44 22.89 21.86 -41.34
N LYS A 45 23.76 22.74 -40.84
CA LYS A 45 23.58 24.17 -40.79
C LYS A 45 24.75 24.86 -41.47
N VAL A 46 24.44 25.84 -42.32
CA VAL A 46 25.44 26.72 -42.98
C VAL A 46 25.28 28.12 -42.42
N THR A 47 26.39 28.67 -41.89
CA THR A 47 26.45 30.05 -41.40
C THR A 47 27.43 30.86 -42.20
N ASP A 48 27.12 32.13 -42.45
CA ASP A 48 28.03 33.06 -43.06
C ASP A 48 29.13 33.58 -42.10
N SER A 49 30.01 34.39 -42.56
CA SER A 49 31.11 34.98 -41.76
C SER A 49 30.63 35.88 -40.62
N SER A 50 29.37 36.32 -40.60
CA SER A 50 28.76 37.10 -39.52
C SER A 50 28.05 36.21 -38.49
N GLY A 51 28.05 34.88 -38.70
CA GLY A 51 27.32 33.93 -37.83
C GLY A 51 25.83 33.78 -38.16
N LYS A 52 25.30 34.46 -39.19
CA LYS A 52 23.92 34.33 -39.59
C LYS A 52 23.71 33.05 -40.40
N VAL A 53 22.59 32.38 -40.17
CA VAL A 53 22.22 31.14 -40.87
C VAL A 53 21.94 31.49 -42.36
N ALA A 54 22.69 30.91 -43.26
CA ALA A 54 22.57 31.07 -44.71
C ALA A 54 21.79 29.93 -45.37
N GLY A 55 21.68 28.76 -44.70
CA GLY A 55 20.95 27.59 -45.15
C GLY A 55 21.09 26.41 -44.20
N GLY A 56 20.22 25.40 -44.34
CA GLY A 56 20.28 24.17 -43.56
C GLY A 56 19.39 23.08 -44.16
N CYS A 57 19.74 21.83 -43.88
CA CYS A 57 18.92 20.66 -44.25
C CYS A 57 19.26 19.50 -43.31
N MET A 58 18.58 18.39 -43.46
CA MET A 58 18.93 17.09 -42.84
C MET A 58 19.39 16.13 -43.94
N THR A 59 20.28 15.18 -43.57
CA THR A 59 20.67 14.12 -44.52
C THR A 59 19.49 13.17 -44.80
N ASP A 60 19.43 12.71 -46.04
CA ASP A 60 18.48 11.69 -46.48
C ASP A 60 18.82 10.28 -45.95
N THR A 61 18.02 9.28 -46.35
CA THR A 61 18.25 7.87 -45.97
C THR A 61 19.57 7.28 -46.44
N GLY A 62 20.24 7.87 -47.44
CA GLY A 62 21.57 7.54 -47.96
C GLY A 62 22.68 8.36 -47.31
N GLY A 63 22.36 9.21 -46.32
CA GLY A 63 23.28 10.12 -45.68
C GLY A 63 23.69 11.33 -46.54
N GLN A 64 22.99 11.59 -47.66
CA GLN A 64 23.32 12.67 -48.57
C GLN A 64 22.65 13.99 -48.20
N PHE A 65 23.31 15.10 -48.51
CA PHE A 65 22.77 16.42 -48.29
C PHE A 65 23.10 17.37 -49.45
N THR A 66 22.26 18.35 -49.68
CA THR A 66 22.48 19.43 -50.64
C THR A 66 21.83 20.72 -50.13
N ILE A 67 22.62 21.79 -50.04
CA ILE A 67 22.16 23.10 -49.66
C ILE A 67 22.56 24.06 -50.81
N GLY A 68 21.59 24.64 -51.46
CA GLY A 68 21.75 25.58 -52.55
C GLY A 68 21.48 27.02 -52.12
N ASN A 69 21.47 27.91 -53.13
CA ASN A 69 21.14 29.32 -52.96
C ASN A 69 22.10 30.12 -52.10
N LEU A 70 23.38 29.71 -52.06
CA LEU A 70 24.42 30.40 -51.31
C LEU A 70 25.05 31.50 -52.16
N PRO A 71 24.98 32.79 -51.76
CA PRO A 71 25.71 33.90 -52.40
C PRO A 71 27.24 33.70 -52.35
N ASP A 72 27.99 34.47 -53.09
CA ASP A 72 29.41 34.47 -52.98
C ASP A 72 29.84 34.94 -51.59
N GLY A 73 30.69 34.16 -50.93
CA GLY A 73 31.12 34.43 -49.55
C GLY A 73 31.80 33.25 -48.87
N SER A 74 32.29 33.49 -47.68
CA SER A 74 32.85 32.46 -46.82
C SER A 74 31.81 31.93 -45.86
N TYR A 75 31.75 30.60 -45.71
CA TYR A 75 30.74 29.89 -44.93
C TYR A 75 31.35 28.86 -44.02
N THR A 76 30.62 28.56 -42.94
CA THR A 76 30.90 27.42 -42.06
C THR A 76 29.74 26.43 -42.14
N LEU A 77 30.05 25.20 -42.54
CA LEU A 77 29.15 24.04 -42.51
C LEU A 77 29.29 23.36 -41.16
N GLU A 78 28.22 23.28 -40.40
CA GLU A 78 28.14 22.62 -39.09
C GLU A 78 27.22 21.40 -39.19
N LEU A 79 27.72 20.23 -38.78
CA LEU A 79 27.01 18.99 -38.75
C LEU A 79 26.82 18.57 -37.28
N SER A 80 25.58 18.33 -36.87
CA SER A 80 25.25 17.86 -35.53
C SER A 80 24.30 16.70 -35.60
N PHE A 81 24.57 15.66 -34.79
CA PHE A 81 23.74 14.48 -34.66
C PHE A 81 23.80 13.95 -33.21
N VAL A 82 22.69 13.50 -32.69
CA VAL A 82 22.57 13.05 -31.30
C VAL A 82 23.48 11.83 -31.10
N GLY A 83 24.36 11.90 -30.11
CA GLY A 83 25.34 10.83 -29.84
C GLY A 83 26.68 10.95 -30.61
N TYR A 84 26.86 11.99 -31.40
CA TYR A 84 28.08 12.20 -32.19
C TYR A 84 28.73 13.58 -31.90
N LYS A 85 30.05 13.67 -32.01
CA LYS A 85 30.76 14.93 -31.88
C LYS A 85 30.42 15.83 -33.08
N PRO A 86 30.01 17.08 -32.85
CA PRO A 86 29.72 18.00 -33.93
C PRO A 86 30.98 18.26 -34.75
N VAL A 87 30.81 18.36 -36.07
CA VAL A 87 31.88 18.61 -37.02
C VAL A 87 31.63 19.91 -37.77
N SER A 88 32.60 20.80 -37.77
CA SER A 88 32.55 22.05 -38.53
C SER A 88 33.55 22.03 -39.66
N ARG A 89 33.20 22.59 -40.83
CA ARG A 89 34.04 22.75 -42.03
C ARG A 89 33.80 24.12 -42.63
N SER A 90 34.85 24.88 -42.82
CA SER A 90 34.82 26.16 -43.54
C SER A 90 34.95 25.94 -45.04
N PHE A 91 34.20 26.66 -45.83
CA PHE A 91 34.27 26.66 -47.30
C PHE A 91 33.95 28.02 -47.84
N GLN A 92 34.29 28.23 -49.15
CA GLN A 92 34.04 29.50 -49.83
C GLN A 92 33.29 29.25 -51.14
N ILE A 93 32.32 30.07 -51.42
CA ILE A 93 31.63 30.13 -52.70
C ILE A 93 32.12 31.39 -53.44
N SER A 94 32.59 31.20 -54.66
CA SER A 94 33.07 32.29 -55.51
C SER A 94 32.63 32.05 -56.95
N PRO A 95 32.75 33.06 -57.87
CA PRO A 95 32.42 32.91 -59.29
C PRO A 95 33.16 31.76 -60.00
N GLN A 96 34.34 31.43 -59.55
CA GLN A 96 35.17 30.35 -60.09
C GLN A 96 34.89 28.99 -59.41
N HIS A 97 34.27 28.98 -58.20
CA HIS A 97 34.04 27.80 -57.42
C HIS A 97 32.61 27.85 -56.85
N ARG A 98 31.64 27.55 -57.74
CA ARG A 98 30.19 27.59 -57.40
C ARG A 98 29.68 26.36 -56.63
N THR A 99 30.44 25.28 -56.64
CA THR A 99 30.01 24.05 -56.00
C THR A 99 31.09 23.54 -55.07
N GLN A 100 30.73 23.41 -53.79
CA GLN A 100 31.55 22.70 -52.81
C GLN A 100 31.03 21.27 -52.64
N HIS A 101 31.85 20.29 -52.86
CA HIS A 101 31.52 18.88 -52.74
C HIS A 101 32.37 18.19 -51.68
N TYR A 102 31.74 17.57 -50.68
CA TYR A 102 32.38 16.71 -49.71
C TYR A 102 32.04 15.26 -50.02
N ALA A 103 33.05 14.44 -50.38
CA ALA A 103 32.84 13.04 -50.74
C ALA A 103 32.18 12.25 -49.58
N VAL A 104 32.74 12.32 -48.38
CA VAL A 104 32.16 11.83 -47.14
C VAL A 104 32.67 12.65 -45.96
N ILE A 105 31.79 13.07 -45.09
CA ILE A 105 32.13 13.68 -43.79
C ILE A 105 31.81 12.62 -42.71
N TYR A 106 32.85 12.22 -41.97
CA TYR A 106 32.71 11.23 -40.91
C TYR A 106 32.42 11.89 -39.58
N LEU A 107 31.35 11.43 -38.90
CA LEU A 107 31.05 11.75 -37.51
C LEU A 107 31.60 10.64 -36.63
N SER A 108 32.26 11.01 -35.55
CA SER A 108 32.70 10.08 -34.52
C SER A 108 31.70 10.07 -33.38
N GLU A 109 31.37 8.88 -32.84
CA GLU A 109 30.59 8.80 -31.62
C GLU A 109 31.24 9.63 -30.51
N ASP A 110 30.44 10.37 -29.80
CA ASP A 110 30.88 11.06 -28.60
C ASP A 110 30.94 10.06 -27.45
N SER A 111 32.10 9.40 -27.29
CA SER A 111 32.37 8.50 -26.16
C SER A 111 32.59 9.23 -24.83
N GLN A 112 32.61 10.57 -24.83
CA GLN A 112 32.20 11.25 -23.62
C GLN A 112 30.73 10.97 -23.48
N THR A 113 30.40 9.95 -22.66
CA THR A 113 29.14 9.86 -21.96
C THR A 113 28.64 11.30 -21.85
N LEU A 114 27.53 11.63 -22.52
CA LEU A 114 26.70 12.69 -22.04
C LEU A 114 26.76 12.49 -20.54
N LYS A 115 27.42 13.38 -19.81
CA LYS A 115 26.94 13.62 -18.46
C LYS A 115 25.48 13.88 -18.77
N GLU A 116 24.73 12.80 -18.69
CA GLU A 116 23.32 12.86 -18.48
C GLU A 116 23.23 14.04 -17.51
N VAL A 117 22.79 15.16 -17.97
CA VAL A 117 22.05 16.04 -17.13
C VAL A 117 20.87 15.14 -16.82
N GLN A 118 21.12 14.18 -15.91
CA GLN A 118 20.11 13.77 -15.00
C GLN A 118 19.68 15.10 -14.41
N ILE A 119 18.69 15.70 -15.01
CA ILE A 119 17.63 16.27 -14.24
C ILE A 119 17.06 15.02 -13.55
N THR A 120 17.81 14.55 -12.55
CA THR A 120 17.23 14.01 -11.36
C THR A 120 16.53 15.20 -10.73
N GLY A 121 15.42 15.62 -11.31
CA GLY A 121 14.31 15.99 -10.49
C GLY A 121 14.17 14.74 -9.64
N GLN A 122 14.79 14.73 -8.46
CA GLN A 122 14.51 13.75 -7.43
C GLN A 122 13.02 13.82 -7.30
N ARG A 123 12.32 12.80 -7.82
CA ARG A 123 10.89 12.66 -7.56
C ARG A 123 10.78 12.73 -6.06
N SER A 124 10.12 13.75 -5.56
CA SER A 124 9.84 13.87 -4.14
C SER A 124 9.32 12.52 -3.68
N GLN A 125 9.89 11.93 -2.63
CA GLN A 125 9.42 10.66 -2.05
C GLN A 125 7.93 10.73 -1.70
N MET A 126 7.41 11.94 -1.52
CA MET A 126 6.03 12.25 -1.26
C MET A 126 5.52 13.27 -2.27
N LYS A 127 4.39 12.95 -2.91
CA LYS A 127 3.63 13.85 -3.79
C LYS A 127 2.21 13.97 -3.23
N LEU A 128 1.71 15.20 -3.08
CA LEU A 128 0.32 15.46 -2.75
C LEU A 128 -0.48 15.61 -4.06
N GLU A 129 -1.41 14.71 -4.27
CA GLU A 129 -2.42 14.79 -5.32
C GLU A 129 -3.74 15.29 -4.71
N VAL A 130 -4.76 15.59 -5.53
CA VAL A 130 -6.01 16.20 -5.04
C VAL A 130 -6.68 15.35 -3.95
N ASP A 131 -6.58 14.03 -4.02
CA ASP A 131 -7.23 13.08 -3.12
C ASP A 131 -6.27 12.12 -2.41
N ARG A 132 -4.93 12.21 -2.58
CA ARG A 132 -3.98 11.23 -2.03
C ARG A 132 -2.58 11.78 -1.78
N LYS A 133 -1.82 11.07 -0.93
CA LYS A 133 -0.37 11.23 -0.73
C LYS A 133 0.33 10.02 -1.32
N THR A 134 1.28 10.21 -2.22
CA THR A 134 2.02 9.15 -2.91
C THR A 134 3.44 9.04 -2.35
N PHE A 135 3.84 7.85 -1.94
CA PHE A 135 5.19 7.53 -1.44
C PHE A 135 5.87 6.55 -2.38
N THR A 136 7.00 6.92 -2.95
CA THR A 136 7.78 6.06 -3.85
C THR A 136 8.68 5.12 -3.05
N VAL A 137 8.67 3.84 -3.39
CA VAL A 137 9.34 2.77 -2.61
C VAL A 137 10.84 2.66 -2.90
N ASP A 138 11.32 3.07 -4.07
CA ASP A 138 12.72 2.88 -4.50
C ASP A 138 13.76 3.51 -3.57
N GLU A 139 13.35 4.34 -2.64
CA GLU A 139 14.20 5.06 -1.71
C GLU A 139 14.12 4.51 -0.27
N VAL A 140 13.26 3.51 0.01
CA VAL A 140 13.12 2.95 1.36
C VAL A 140 14.07 1.78 1.57
N LEU A 141 15.23 2.08 2.15
CA LEU A 141 16.32 1.11 2.34
C LEU A 141 15.95 0.00 3.34
N ALA A 142 15.23 0.32 4.41
CA ALA A 142 14.82 -0.62 5.45
C ALA A 142 13.84 -1.69 4.96
N ALA A 143 13.19 -1.46 3.82
CA ALA A 143 12.28 -2.39 3.21
C ALA A 143 12.95 -3.39 2.27
N ALA A 144 14.23 -3.20 1.93
CA ALA A 144 14.96 -4.15 1.09
C ALA A 144 14.97 -5.54 1.76
N GLY A 145 14.37 -6.52 1.07
CA GLY A 145 14.21 -7.88 1.60
C GLY A 145 13.05 -8.08 2.57
N GLY A 146 12.24 -7.04 2.80
CA GLY A 146 11.02 -7.10 3.60
C GLY A 146 9.80 -7.55 2.79
N THR A 147 8.65 -7.35 3.39
CA THR A 147 7.32 -7.59 2.81
C THR A 147 6.58 -6.27 2.64
N ALA A 148 5.39 -6.31 2.03
CA ALA A 148 4.50 -5.15 2.02
C ALA A 148 4.19 -4.65 3.44
N THR A 149 4.00 -5.55 4.40
CA THR A 149 3.82 -5.20 5.81
C THR A 149 5.01 -4.42 6.35
N ASP A 150 6.20 -4.88 6.04
CA ASP A 150 7.44 -4.23 6.44
C ASP A 150 7.62 -2.85 5.81
N LEU A 151 7.14 -2.67 4.57
CA LEU A 151 7.09 -1.36 3.92
C LEU A 151 6.09 -0.42 4.56
N LEU A 152 4.89 -0.93 4.84
CA LEU A 152 3.83 -0.16 5.48
C LEU A 152 4.26 0.34 6.86
N GLU A 153 5.01 -0.44 7.62
CA GLU A 153 5.65 0.03 8.86
C GLU A 153 6.53 1.25 8.64
N ASN A 154 6.99 1.45 7.40
CA ASN A 154 7.83 2.57 7.01
C ASN A 154 7.09 3.75 6.39
N ILE A 155 5.79 3.71 6.21
CA ILE A 155 4.99 4.81 5.68
C ILE A 155 4.55 5.72 6.82
N PRO A 156 4.77 7.04 6.74
CA PRO A 156 4.24 7.98 7.70
C PRO A 156 2.73 7.85 7.87
N SER A 157 2.24 7.97 9.08
CA SER A 157 0.83 7.82 9.46
C SER A 157 0.28 6.39 9.39
N VAL A 158 1.07 5.39 8.97
CA VAL A 158 0.68 3.98 8.97
C VAL A 158 1.35 3.25 10.13
N GLU A 159 0.56 2.60 10.96
CA GLU A 159 1.03 1.75 12.05
C GLU A 159 0.74 0.30 11.72
N VAL A 160 1.68 -0.58 12.05
CA VAL A 160 1.52 -2.03 11.90
C VAL A 160 1.82 -2.69 13.23
N THR A 161 0.85 -3.42 13.76
CA THR A 161 1.00 -4.14 15.03
C THR A 161 1.81 -5.44 14.83
N THR A 162 2.23 -6.06 15.94
CA THR A 162 3.01 -7.31 15.89
C THR A 162 2.27 -8.48 15.25
N ASP A 163 0.96 -8.48 15.29
CA ASP A 163 0.07 -9.47 14.66
C ASP A 163 -0.30 -9.10 13.21
N GLY A 164 0.21 -7.95 12.72
CA GLY A 164 0.03 -7.49 11.35
C GLY A 164 -1.23 -6.68 11.12
N GLU A 165 -1.94 -6.28 12.17
CA GLU A 165 -3.05 -5.35 12.04
C GLU A 165 -2.52 -3.98 11.61
N ILE A 166 -3.15 -3.39 10.59
CA ILE A 166 -2.73 -2.12 10.00
C ILE A 166 -3.70 -1.04 10.43
N SER A 167 -3.17 0.06 10.93
CA SER A 167 -3.93 1.27 11.23
C SER A 167 -3.35 2.48 10.50
N LEU A 168 -4.20 3.44 10.23
CA LEU A 168 -3.84 4.74 9.68
C LEU A 168 -4.23 5.80 10.70
N ARG A 169 -3.24 6.52 11.23
CA ARG A 169 -3.45 7.50 12.30
C ARG A 169 -4.18 6.91 13.51
N GLY A 170 -3.73 5.74 13.97
CA GLY A 170 -4.34 5.01 15.10
C GLY A 170 -5.70 4.36 14.81
N ASN A 171 -6.25 4.47 13.58
CA ASN A 171 -7.52 3.86 13.22
C ASN A 171 -7.31 2.59 12.39
N SER A 172 -7.69 1.43 12.93
CA SER A 172 -7.57 0.12 12.29
C SER A 172 -8.62 -0.14 11.19
N SER A 173 -9.59 0.77 11.02
CA SER A 173 -10.60 0.66 9.97
C SER A 173 -10.11 1.14 8.60
N VAL A 174 -8.80 1.08 8.35
CA VAL A 174 -8.18 1.39 7.06
C VAL A 174 -8.39 0.24 6.09
N GLU A 175 -8.72 0.55 4.84
CA GLU A 175 -8.70 -0.43 3.76
C GLU A 175 -7.34 -0.50 3.11
N VAL A 176 -6.91 -1.70 2.75
CA VAL A 176 -5.67 -1.93 2.01
C VAL A 176 -5.99 -2.51 0.65
N TRP A 177 -5.49 -1.86 -0.38
CA TRP A 177 -5.72 -2.21 -1.77
C TRP A 177 -4.43 -2.57 -2.48
N ILE A 178 -4.54 -3.38 -3.53
CA ILE A 178 -3.43 -3.69 -4.43
C ILE A 178 -3.84 -3.26 -5.84
N ASN A 179 -3.05 -2.37 -6.45
CA ASN A 179 -3.33 -1.80 -7.79
C ASN A 179 -4.73 -1.19 -7.92
N GLY A 180 -5.17 -0.46 -6.90
CA GLY A 180 -6.47 0.20 -6.90
C GLY A 180 -7.67 -0.73 -6.63
N LYS A 181 -7.44 -1.96 -6.14
CA LYS A 181 -8.46 -2.98 -5.90
C LYS A 181 -8.29 -3.62 -4.53
N GLN A 182 -9.38 -3.98 -3.88
CA GLN A 182 -9.37 -4.68 -2.59
C GLN A 182 -8.70 -6.06 -2.65
N SER A 183 -8.62 -6.68 -3.82
CA SER A 183 -7.90 -7.94 -4.09
C SER A 183 -8.20 -9.07 -3.10
N GLY A 184 -9.41 -9.13 -2.53
CA GLY A 184 -9.81 -10.12 -1.53
C GLY A 184 -9.15 -9.97 -0.16
N LEU A 185 -8.53 -8.82 0.13
CA LEU A 185 -7.98 -8.49 1.43
C LEU A 185 -9.11 -8.18 2.41
N THR A 186 -9.32 -9.04 3.38
CA THR A 186 -10.22 -8.85 4.51
C THR A 186 -9.41 -8.58 5.78
N SER A 187 -10.06 -8.16 6.85
CA SER A 187 -9.41 -7.98 8.15
C SER A 187 -8.70 -9.25 8.62
N ASP A 188 -9.23 -10.42 8.31
CA ASP A 188 -8.74 -11.70 8.78
C ASP A 188 -7.52 -12.21 8.02
N ASN A 189 -7.42 -11.93 6.71
CA ASN A 189 -6.36 -12.46 5.86
C ASN A 189 -5.33 -11.40 5.44
N ARG A 190 -5.62 -10.13 5.65
CA ARG A 190 -4.82 -8.99 5.19
C ARG A 190 -3.37 -9.05 5.68
N ALA A 191 -3.19 -9.26 6.98
CA ALA A 191 -1.86 -9.35 7.59
C ALA A 191 -1.02 -10.45 6.95
N GLU A 192 -1.63 -11.61 6.74
CA GLU A 192 -0.98 -12.78 6.16
C GLU A 192 -0.62 -12.58 4.68
N ILE A 193 -1.53 -12.05 3.88
CA ILE A 193 -1.29 -11.78 2.45
C ILE A 193 -0.20 -10.73 2.27
N LEU A 194 -0.25 -9.63 3.01
CA LEU A 194 0.75 -8.56 2.91
C LEU A 194 2.14 -8.99 3.36
N GLN A 195 2.23 -9.92 4.31
CA GLN A 195 3.49 -10.53 4.69
C GLN A 195 4.11 -11.41 3.58
N GLN A 196 3.33 -11.83 2.61
CA GLN A 196 3.80 -12.66 1.48
C GLN A 196 4.18 -11.82 0.24
N ILE A 197 3.74 -10.56 0.15
CA ILE A 197 4.10 -9.66 -0.95
C ILE A 197 5.51 -9.12 -0.72
N PRO A 198 6.48 -9.39 -1.62
CA PRO A 198 7.81 -8.85 -1.49
C PRO A 198 7.83 -7.32 -1.65
N ALA A 199 8.56 -6.62 -0.79
CA ALA A 199 8.66 -5.16 -0.83
C ALA A 199 9.17 -4.62 -2.16
N GLU A 200 10.09 -5.33 -2.78
CA GLU A 200 10.69 -4.98 -4.07
C GLU A 200 9.74 -5.06 -5.26
N SER A 201 8.63 -5.77 -5.14
CA SER A 201 7.58 -5.79 -6.17
C SER A 201 6.69 -4.54 -6.16
N ILE A 202 6.86 -3.67 -5.16
CA ILE A 202 6.04 -2.48 -4.97
C ILE A 202 6.73 -1.27 -5.63
N GLU A 203 5.97 -0.52 -6.42
CA GLU A 203 6.44 0.73 -7.06
C GLU A 203 6.26 1.91 -6.11
N ARG A 204 5.05 2.03 -5.56
CA ARG A 204 4.67 3.11 -4.66
C ARG A 204 3.53 2.70 -3.75
N ILE A 205 3.38 3.42 -2.67
CA ILE A 205 2.25 3.32 -1.77
C ILE A 205 1.51 4.65 -1.79
N GLU A 206 0.21 4.60 -2.02
CA GLU A 206 -0.68 5.74 -2.02
C GLU A 206 -1.51 5.73 -0.74
N VAL A 207 -1.45 6.79 0.03
CA VAL A 207 -2.25 6.99 1.23
C VAL A 207 -3.36 7.98 0.90
N ILE A 208 -4.59 7.52 0.93
CA ILE A 208 -5.80 8.26 0.59
C ILE A 208 -6.57 8.46 1.88
N ASP A 209 -6.28 9.55 2.57
CA ASP A 209 -6.86 9.87 3.88
C ASP A 209 -8.36 10.16 3.81
N ASN A 210 -8.76 10.86 2.76
CA ASN A 210 -10.14 11.24 2.48
C ASN A 210 -10.50 10.86 1.05
N PRO A 211 -10.83 9.57 0.79
CA PRO A 211 -11.16 9.12 -0.55
C PRO A 211 -12.41 9.80 -1.10
N SER A 212 -12.36 10.15 -2.40
CA SER A 212 -13.52 10.73 -3.12
C SER A 212 -14.64 9.71 -3.33
N ALA A 213 -15.79 10.15 -3.84
CA ALA A 213 -16.95 9.29 -4.13
C ALA A 213 -16.64 8.15 -5.12
N LYS A 214 -15.60 8.25 -5.93
CA LYS A 214 -15.08 7.18 -6.80
C LYS A 214 -14.70 5.93 -6.01
N TYR A 215 -14.15 6.12 -4.82
CA TYR A 215 -13.70 5.03 -3.97
C TYR A 215 -14.80 4.51 -3.05
N SER A 216 -14.65 3.27 -2.58
CA SER A 216 -15.53 2.76 -1.54
C SER A 216 -15.48 3.66 -0.30
N PRO A 217 -16.62 4.00 0.30
CA PRO A 217 -16.67 4.71 1.56
C PRO A 217 -16.26 3.82 2.75
N GLU A 218 -16.04 2.55 2.53
CA GLU A 218 -15.64 1.59 3.56
C GLU A 218 -14.22 1.90 4.05
N GLY A 219 -14.01 1.75 5.36
CA GLY A 219 -12.76 2.18 6.00
C GLY A 219 -12.82 3.64 6.45
N THR A 220 -13.09 3.87 7.71
CA THR A 220 -13.20 5.22 8.28
C THR A 220 -11.86 5.95 8.38
N ALA A 221 -10.74 5.23 8.34
CA ALA A 221 -9.39 5.77 8.41
C ALA A 221 -8.81 6.19 7.05
N GLY A 222 -9.39 5.73 5.94
CA GLY A 222 -8.88 5.97 4.59
C GLY A 222 -8.49 4.68 3.88
N ILE A 223 -7.76 4.81 2.76
CA ILE A 223 -7.29 3.71 1.93
C ILE A 223 -5.78 3.76 1.82
N ILE A 224 -5.14 2.63 1.94
CA ILE A 224 -3.74 2.42 1.59
C ILE A 224 -3.71 1.58 0.32
N ASN A 225 -3.29 2.17 -0.80
CA ASN A 225 -3.19 1.47 -2.06
C ASN A 225 -1.74 1.12 -2.37
N ILE A 226 -1.45 -0.16 -2.46
CA ILE A 226 -0.13 -0.69 -2.80
C ILE A 226 -0.09 -0.88 -4.31
N VAL A 227 0.68 -0.05 -5.00
CA VAL A 227 0.84 -0.12 -6.44
C VAL A 227 2.08 -0.96 -6.76
N LEU A 228 1.84 -2.07 -7.42
CA LEU A 228 2.91 -2.97 -7.82
C LEU A 228 3.57 -2.46 -9.11
N LYS A 229 4.87 -2.67 -9.22
CA LYS A 229 5.67 -2.23 -10.38
C LYS A 229 5.10 -2.77 -11.69
N ARG A 230 4.87 -1.87 -12.62
CA ARG A 230 4.60 -2.13 -14.03
C ARG A 230 5.72 -1.48 -14.81
N ASP A 231 6.81 -2.18 -15.00
CA ASP A 231 7.91 -1.60 -15.76
C ASP A 231 7.55 -1.54 -17.25
N ARG A 232 7.26 -0.35 -17.75
CA ARG A 232 6.84 -0.09 -19.14
C ARG A 232 8.04 0.24 -20.03
N ARG A 233 9.19 -0.36 -19.79
CA ARG A 233 10.34 -0.15 -20.67
C ARG A 233 10.15 -0.97 -21.93
N ALA A 234 10.40 -0.38 -23.10
CA ALA A 234 10.38 -1.13 -24.36
C ALA A 234 11.50 -2.19 -24.34
N GLY A 235 11.16 -3.42 -24.72
CA GLY A 235 12.05 -4.57 -24.62
C GLY A 235 11.76 -5.43 -23.40
N TYR A 236 12.78 -5.99 -22.79
CA TYR A 236 12.65 -6.80 -21.59
C TYR A 236 13.50 -6.26 -20.45
N TYR A 237 13.00 -6.39 -19.23
CA TYR A 237 13.68 -6.01 -17.99
C TYR A 237 13.26 -6.97 -16.89
N GLY A 238 14.17 -7.27 -16.00
CA GLY A 238 13.86 -8.12 -14.85
C GLY A 238 14.87 -7.99 -13.73
N SER A 239 14.57 -8.67 -12.63
CA SER A 239 15.49 -8.79 -11.51
C SER A 239 15.43 -10.20 -10.90
N LEU A 240 16.53 -10.61 -10.33
CA LEU A 240 16.65 -11.76 -9.46
C LEU A 240 17.03 -11.29 -8.07
N GLN A 241 16.46 -11.89 -7.06
CA GLN A 241 16.74 -11.53 -5.67
C GLN A 241 16.88 -12.76 -4.80
N SER A 242 17.71 -12.66 -3.80
CA SER A 242 17.86 -13.66 -2.76
C SER A 242 18.23 -13.00 -1.45
N GLY A 243 17.71 -13.51 -0.36
CA GLY A 243 17.98 -12.94 0.95
C GLY A 243 17.93 -13.99 2.05
N VAL A 244 18.64 -13.72 3.13
CA VAL A 244 18.70 -14.59 4.32
C VAL A 244 18.48 -13.79 5.59
N SER A 245 17.77 -14.38 6.55
CA SER A 245 17.59 -13.84 7.91
C SER A 245 18.44 -14.63 8.90
N LEU A 246 19.11 -13.93 9.80
CA LEU A 246 19.90 -14.58 10.85
C LEU A 246 19.03 -15.36 11.86
N GLN A 247 17.74 -15.01 11.99
CA GLN A 247 16.80 -15.75 12.83
C GLN A 247 16.30 -17.04 12.18
N GLY A 248 16.76 -17.34 10.97
CA GLY A 248 16.40 -18.49 10.17
C GLY A 248 15.21 -18.20 9.26
N GLY A 249 15.46 -18.31 7.99
CA GLY A 249 14.54 -18.00 6.91
C GLY A 249 15.27 -17.30 5.76
N GLY A 250 14.54 -16.91 4.75
CA GLY A 250 15.08 -16.22 3.59
C GLY A 250 14.05 -16.14 2.47
N ASN A 251 14.43 -15.50 1.39
CA ASN A 251 13.62 -15.41 0.19
C ASN A 251 14.48 -15.61 -1.06
N ILE A 252 13.86 -16.09 -2.10
CA ILE A 252 14.38 -16.10 -3.46
C ILE A 252 13.25 -15.74 -4.40
N GLY A 253 13.52 -14.91 -5.40
CA GLY A 253 12.49 -14.53 -6.34
C GLY A 253 13.08 -13.89 -7.59
N GLY A 254 12.22 -13.67 -8.56
CA GLY A 254 12.55 -12.99 -9.78
C GLY A 254 11.34 -12.40 -10.46
N ASN A 255 11.57 -11.39 -11.24
CA ASN A 255 10.55 -10.82 -12.10
C ASN A 255 11.11 -10.60 -13.49
N ILE A 256 10.22 -10.65 -14.46
CA ILE A 256 10.49 -10.29 -15.84
C ILE A 256 9.30 -9.49 -16.38
N ASN A 257 9.63 -8.44 -17.09
CA ASN A 257 8.64 -7.60 -17.77
C ASN A 257 9.06 -7.49 -19.24
N TYR A 258 8.08 -7.54 -20.09
CA TYR A 258 8.21 -7.36 -21.54
C TYR A 258 7.19 -6.33 -22.00
N SER A 259 7.64 -5.42 -22.84
CA SER A 259 6.75 -4.41 -23.41
C SER A 259 7.02 -4.26 -24.92
N SER A 260 5.93 -4.17 -25.67
CA SER A 260 5.97 -3.89 -27.11
C SER A 260 4.78 -3.01 -27.49
N THR A 261 4.67 -2.68 -28.77
CA THR A 261 3.53 -1.88 -29.28
C THR A 261 2.19 -2.62 -29.24
N ARG A 262 2.20 -3.96 -29.17
CA ARG A 262 0.99 -4.79 -29.20
C ARG A 262 0.73 -5.55 -27.90
N LEU A 263 1.76 -5.78 -27.11
CA LEU A 263 1.69 -6.65 -25.94
C LEU A 263 2.59 -6.14 -24.84
N ASP A 264 2.02 -5.94 -23.66
CA ASP A 264 2.77 -5.86 -22.42
C ASP A 264 2.55 -7.16 -21.64
N ALA A 265 3.62 -7.72 -21.09
CA ALA A 265 3.57 -8.93 -20.30
C ALA A 265 4.46 -8.78 -19.06
N PHE A 266 4.03 -9.32 -17.94
CA PHE A 266 4.87 -9.42 -16.76
C PHE A 266 4.68 -10.75 -16.07
N ALA A 267 5.74 -11.22 -15.42
CA ALA A 267 5.69 -12.36 -14.53
C ALA A 267 6.59 -12.10 -13.31
N ASN A 268 6.07 -12.43 -12.12
CA ASN A 268 6.81 -12.37 -10.87
C ASN A 268 6.64 -13.70 -10.16
N VAL A 269 7.72 -14.27 -9.67
CA VAL A 269 7.73 -15.50 -8.87
C VAL A 269 8.65 -15.28 -7.68
N GLY A 270 8.19 -15.63 -6.50
CA GLY A 270 9.00 -15.55 -5.30
C GLY A 270 8.63 -16.62 -4.30
N TYR A 271 9.63 -17.19 -3.66
CA TYR A 271 9.45 -18.07 -2.51
C TYR A 271 10.09 -17.45 -1.28
N ARG A 272 9.37 -17.50 -0.17
CA ARG A 272 9.85 -16.96 1.09
C ARG A 272 9.63 -17.97 2.22
N ARG A 273 10.60 -18.05 3.10
CA ARG A 273 10.51 -18.75 4.38
C ARG A 273 10.84 -17.80 5.52
N ARG A 274 10.04 -17.82 6.56
CA ARG A 274 10.31 -17.02 7.75
C ARG A 274 10.24 -17.87 9.02
N LYS A 275 10.95 -17.41 10.02
CA LYS A 275 10.78 -17.83 11.41
C LYS A 275 10.61 -16.58 12.27
N GLY A 276 9.74 -16.65 13.24
CA GLY A 276 9.51 -15.59 14.21
C GLY A 276 9.51 -16.18 15.61
N LYS A 277 10.10 -15.46 16.54
CA LYS A 277 10.00 -15.75 17.98
C LYS A 277 9.44 -14.53 18.67
N GLY A 278 8.74 -14.75 19.75
CA GLY A 278 8.21 -13.69 20.57
C GLY A 278 7.72 -14.22 21.89
N THR A 279 7.42 -13.30 22.80
CA THR A 279 6.87 -13.61 24.11
C THR A 279 5.58 -12.85 24.31
N ASN A 280 4.64 -13.46 24.98
CA ASN A 280 3.44 -12.81 25.50
C ASN A 280 3.35 -13.02 27.01
N GLU A 281 2.94 -12.00 27.72
CA GLU A 281 2.75 -12.02 29.16
C GLU A 281 1.42 -11.32 29.45
N SER A 282 0.60 -11.90 30.33
CA SER A 282 -0.67 -11.34 30.74
C SER A 282 -0.89 -11.54 32.23
N GLU A 283 -1.35 -10.50 32.87
CA GLU A 283 -1.78 -10.49 34.26
C GLU A 283 -3.23 -10.05 34.29
N GLN A 284 -4.07 -10.78 35.03
CA GLN A 284 -5.49 -10.50 35.16
C GLN A 284 -5.91 -10.63 36.61
N ARG A 285 -6.80 -9.75 37.05
CA ARG A 285 -7.38 -9.75 38.41
C ARG A 285 -8.88 -9.61 38.26
N TYR A 286 -9.60 -10.36 39.10
CA TYR A 286 -11.05 -10.35 39.10
C TYR A 286 -11.60 -10.07 40.50
N ARG A 287 -12.77 -9.44 40.57
CA ARG A 287 -13.59 -9.21 41.76
C ARG A 287 -15.06 -9.43 41.44
N GLN A 288 -15.85 -9.80 42.44
CA GLN A 288 -17.26 -10.08 42.26
C GLN A 288 -18.08 -8.81 42.03
N ASP A 289 -17.69 -7.70 42.65
CA ASP A 289 -18.35 -6.41 42.55
C ASP A 289 -17.32 -5.29 42.60
N GLU A 290 -17.67 -4.11 42.06
CA GLU A 290 -16.82 -2.93 42.01
C GLU A 290 -16.35 -2.47 43.39
N ASP A 291 -17.19 -2.59 44.40
CA ASP A 291 -16.91 -2.20 45.77
C ASP A 291 -16.10 -3.24 46.55
N LEU A 292 -15.85 -4.41 45.97
CA LEU A 292 -15.11 -5.48 46.63
C LEU A 292 -13.65 -5.52 46.18
N PRO A 293 -12.72 -5.98 47.02
CA PRO A 293 -11.34 -6.20 46.61
C PRO A 293 -11.24 -7.33 45.60
N PHE A 294 -10.17 -7.30 44.78
CA PHE A 294 -9.87 -8.40 43.89
C PHE A 294 -9.67 -9.69 44.67
N ASN A 295 -10.34 -10.75 44.27
CA ASN A 295 -10.38 -12.03 44.95
C ASN A 295 -9.80 -13.18 44.10
N SER A 296 -9.49 -12.96 42.84
CA SER A 296 -8.86 -13.93 41.94
C SER A 296 -7.78 -13.27 41.09
N TYR A 297 -6.70 -13.99 40.87
CA TYR A 297 -5.54 -13.54 40.11
C TYR A 297 -5.15 -14.61 39.11
N GLN A 298 -4.82 -14.18 37.92
CA GLN A 298 -4.28 -15.06 36.89
C GLN A 298 -3.06 -14.40 36.26
N TRP A 299 -1.99 -15.12 36.17
CA TRP A 299 -0.81 -14.73 35.41
C TRP A 299 -0.54 -15.74 34.30
N SER A 300 -0.08 -15.27 33.15
CA SER A 300 0.33 -16.15 32.07
C SER A 300 1.56 -15.60 31.34
N LYS A 301 2.42 -16.54 30.92
CA LYS A 301 3.59 -16.25 30.10
C LYS A 301 3.71 -17.30 29.01
N GLY A 302 3.81 -16.84 27.77
CA GLY A 302 3.93 -17.68 26.60
C GLY A 302 5.16 -17.36 25.76
N ASP A 303 5.76 -18.39 25.21
CA ASP A 303 6.78 -18.33 24.18
C ASP A 303 6.16 -18.76 22.86
N ASN A 304 6.22 -17.88 21.87
CA ASN A 304 5.69 -18.10 20.53
C ASN A 304 6.81 -18.42 19.56
N ASN A 305 6.63 -19.46 18.77
CA ASN A 305 7.58 -19.88 17.75
C ASN A 305 6.84 -20.17 16.44
N ASP A 306 6.76 -19.14 15.61
CA ASP A 306 6.04 -19.17 14.35
C ASP A 306 6.97 -19.48 13.19
N LYS A 307 6.57 -20.38 12.31
CA LYS A 307 7.27 -20.70 11.07
C LYS A 307 6.26 -20.56 9.92
N GLY A 308 6.71 -20.07 8.80
CA GLY A 308 5.88 -19.97 7.62
C GLY A 308 6.71 -19.88 6.36
N GLY A 309 6.11 -20.24 5.26
CA GLY A 309 6.69 -20.12 3.95
C GLY A 309 5.60 -19.93 2.91
N GLY A 310 5.96 -19.46 1.72
CA GLY A 310 4.98 -19.32 0.67
C GLY A 310 5.60 -19.03 -0.68
N LEU A 311 4.94 -19.56 -1.69
CA LEU A 311 5.17 -19.24 -3.09
C LEU A 311 4.20 -18.13 -3.48
N PHE A 312 4.73 -17.03 -3.98
CA PHE A 312 3.98 -15.95 -4.60
C PHE A 312 4.23 -16.00 -6.10
N THR A 313 3.18 -16.01 -6.89
CA THR A 313 3.26 -15.92 -8.35
C THR A 313 2.23 -14.93 -8.85
N ARG A 314 2.66 -14.03 -9.72
CA ARG A 314 1.77 -13.08 -10.38
C ARG A 314 2.18 -12.93 -11.84
N ALA A 315 1.21 -13.00 -12.74
CA ALA A 315 1.43 -12.82 -14.17
C ALA A 315 0.30 -11.99 -14.77
N GLY A 316 0.61 -11.30 -15.87
CA GLY A 316 -0.40 -10.57 -16.59
C GLY A 316 0.03 -10.23 -18.00
N LEU A 317 -0.98 -10.08 -18.85
CA LEU A 317 -0.87 -9.72 -20.26
C LEU A 317 -1.79 -8.55 -20.53
N THR A 318 -1.31 -7.55 -21.26
CA THR A 318 -2.15 -6.47 -21.81
C THR A 318 -1.99 -6.47 -23.31
N PHE A 319 -3.05 -6.78 -24.01
CA PHE A 319 -3.13 -6.73 -25.46
C PHE A 319 -3.61 -5.36 -25.88
N HIS A 320 -2.80 -4.64 -26.65
CA HIS A 320 -3.17 -3.40 -27.32
C HIS A 320 -3.85 -3.77 -28.62
N LEU A 321 -5.18 -4.01 -28.54
CA LEU A 321 -5.99 -4.48 -29.68
C LEU A 321 -6.01 -3.44 -30.81
N THR A 322 -6.17 -2.18 -30.40
CA THR A 322 -6.07 -1.01 -31.28
C THR A 322 -5.33 0.11 -30.56
N THR A 323 -5.20 1.27 -31.14
CA THR A 323 -4.67 2.47 -30.45
C THR A 323 -5.61 2.96 -29.35
N ALA A 324 -6.88 2.57 -29.41
CA ALA A 324 -7.93 2.96 -28.48
C ALA A 324 -8.32 1.87 -27.46
N ASP A 325 -7.99 0.60 -27.76
CA ASP A 325 -8.52 -0.55 -27.03
C ASP A 325 -7.42 -1.38 -26.39
N ASP A 326 -7.46 -1.49 -25.07
CA ASP A 326 -6.60 -2.37 -24.29
C ASP A 326 -7.44 -3.45 -23.61
N LEU A 327 -7.05 -4.71 -23.78
CA LEU A 327 -7.58 -5.85 -23.04
C LEU A 327 -6.49 -6.41 -22.12
N SER A 328 -6.74 -6.39 -20.82
CA SER A 328 -5.79 -6.90 -19.84
C SER A 328 -6.33 -8.13 -19.12
N LEU A 329 -5.47 -9.12 -18.98
CA LEU A 329 -5.69 -10.32 -18.18
C LEU A 329 -4.58 -10.40 -17.14
N SER A 330 -4.93 -10.58 -15.88
CA SER A 330 -3.92 -10.79 -14.84
C SER A 330 -4.37 -11.81 -13.81
N GLY A 331 -3.41 -12.49 -13.22
CA GLY A 331 -3.65 -13.44 -12.17
C GLY A 331 -2.57 -13.39 -11.11
N MET A 332 -2.95 -13.72 -9.88
CA MET A 332 -2.06 -13.86 -8.75
C MET A 332 -2.40 -15.15 -8.02
N MET A 333 -1.39 -15.88 -7.63
CA MET A 333 -1.48 -17.04 -6.77
C MET A 333 -0.53 -16.88 -5.60
N ILE A 334 -1.05 -17.11 -4.41
CA ILE A 334 -0.25 -17.26 -3.20
C ILE A 334 -0.55 -18.64 -2.64
N HIS A 335 0.49 -19.41 -2.45
CA HIS A 335 0.44 -20.73 -1.83
C HIS A 335 1.36 -20.71 -0.62
N GLY A 336 0.78 -20.55 0.56
CA GLY A 336 1.52 -20.41 1.79
C GLY A 336 1.29 -21.58 2.74
N ASN A 337 2.28 -21.83 3.60
CA ASN A 337 2.12 -22.67 4.76
C ASN A 337 2.51 -21.91 6.02
N HIS A 338 1.91 -22.26 7.12
CA HIS A 338 2.28 -21.76 8.43
C HIS A 338 2.26 -22.90 9.45
N SER A 339 3.12 -22.79 10.43
CA SER A 339 3.07 -23.63 11.60
C SER A 339 3.51 -22.84 12.83
N ASN A 340 2.92 -23.14 13.95
CA ASN A 340 3.31 -22.58 15.23
C ASN A 340 3.48 -23.68 16.28
N ASP A 341 4.38 -23.43 17.21
CA ASP A 341 4.59 -24.26 18.41
C ASP A 341 4.78 -23.31 19.58
N ASN A 342 3.71 -23.14 20.35
CA ASN A 342 3.62 -22.14 21.40
C ASN A 342 3.42 -22.85 22.73
N ILE A 343 4.14 -22.39 23.74
CA ILE A 343 3.99 -22.87 25.11
C ILE A 343 3.58 -21.70 25.97
N THR A 344 2.45 -21.82 26.65
CA THR A 344 1.96 -20.79 27.58
C THR A 344 1.76 -21.46 28.96
N SER A 345 2.38 -20.89 29.96
CA SER A 345 2.17 -21.26 31.37
C SER A 345 1.19 -20.28 31.98
N TYR A 346 0.23 -20.80 32.70
CA TYR A 346 -0.77 -20.02 33.46
C TYR A 346 -0.65 -20.39 34.93
N GLU A 347 -0.78 -19.39 35.79
CA GLU A 347 -0.85 -19.53 37.23
C GLU A 347 -2.12 -18.84 37.71
N TYR A 348 -2.95 -19.58 38.44
CA TYR A 348 -4.19 -19.09 39.02
C TYR A 348 -4.05 -19.07 40.55
N SER A 349 -4.50 -17.99 41.16
CA SER A 349 -4.47 -17.81 42.61
C SER A 349 -5.76 -17.12 43.06
N ASP A 350 -6.26 -17.51 44.21
CA ASP A 350 -7.37 -16.82 44.87
C ASP A 350 -6.84 -16.13 46.15
N TYR A 351 -7.42 -14.96 46.45
CA TYR A 351 -7.09 -14.21 47.67
C TYR A 351 -7.99 -14.69 48.80
N LEU A 352 -7.44 -15.33 49.80
CA LEU A 352 -8.18 -15.67 51.03
C LEU A 352 -8.36 -14.45 51.93
N LEU A 353 -9.60 -14.14 52.25
CA LEU A 353 -9.89 -13.17 53.30
C LEU A 353 -9.73 -13.81 54.70
N PRO A 354 -9.16 -13.12 55.69
CA PRO A 354 -8.76 -11.71 55.74
C PRO A 354 -7.29 -11.43 55.45
N SER A 355 -6.43 -12.40 55.13
CA SER A 355 -4.99 -12.21 55.01
C SER A 355 -4.58 -11.38 53.77
N GLY A 356 -5.40 -11.42 52.73
CA GLY A 356 -5.08 -10.72 51.49
C GLY A 356 -3.93 -11.34 50.68
N GLU A 357 -3.32 -12.42 51.14
CA GLU A 357 -2.27 -13.11 50.40
C GLU A 357 -2.84 -14.02 49.32
N PRO A 358 -2.30 -14.03 48.11
CA PRO A 358 -2.73 -14.92 47.06
C PRO A 358 -2.30 -16.35 47.32
N ILE A 359 -3.24 -17.26 47.21
CA ILE A 359 -2.96 -18.71 47.35
C ILE A 359 -3.15 -19.34 45.97
N LYS A 360 -2.11 -19.98 45.49
CA LYS A 360 -2.13 -20.68 44.22
C LYS A 360 -3.11 -21.84 44.24
N THR A 361 -4.09 -21.79 43.36
CA THR A 361 -5.16 -22.80 43.25
C THR A 361 -4.98 -23.72 42.05
N LYS A 362 -4.31 -23.23 40.97
CA LYS A 362 -4.09 -24.03 39.75
C LYS A 362 -2.84 -23.56 39.00
N ASP A 363 -2.09 -24.53 38.50
CA ASP A 363 -1.14 -24.33 37.40
C ASP A 363 -1.69 -24.97 36.14
N LEU A 364 -1.55 -24.29 35.01
CA LEU A 364 -1.87 -24.82 33.70
C LEU A 364 -0.73 -24.55 32.75
N LYS A 365 -0.22 -25.59 32.11
CA LYS A 365 0.72 -25.48 31.00
C LYS A 365 -0.04 -25.84 29.71
N ARG A 366 -0.24 -24.87 28.82
CA ARG A 366 -0.84 -25.08 27.50
C ARG A 366 0.22 -25.11 26.43
N GLN A 367 0.30 -26.21 25.70
CA GLN A 367 1.07 -26.30 24.50
C GLN A 367 0.13 -26.27 23.29
N THR A 368 0.45 -25.45 22.31
CA THR A 368 -0.37 -25.27 21.10
C THR A 368 0.48 -25.54 19.89
N TRP A 369 0.07 -26.49 19.08
CA TRP A 369 0.60 -26.70 17.74
C TRP A 369 -0.45 -26.30 16.74
N GLY A 370 -0.03 -25.60 15.72
CA GLY A 370 -0.88 -25.27 14.58
C GLY A 370 -0.09 -25.47 13.32
N ASP A 371 -0.76 -25.99 12.32
CA ASP A 371 -0.27 -26.03 10.96
C ASP A 371 -1.40 -25.73 10.00
N GLY A 372 -1.07 -25.19 8.85
CA GLY A 372 -2.06 -24.89 7.83
C GLY A 372 -1.44 -24.41 6.55
N ASN A 373 -2.24 -24.59 5.50
CA ASN A 373 -1.94 -24.07 4.18
C ASN A 373 -2.96 -23.01 3.81
N ASN A 374 -2.48 -21.91 3.30
CA ASN A 374 -3.34 -20.88 2.77
C ASN A 374 -3.10 -20.73 1.27
N HIS A 375 -4.19 -20.64 0.54
CA HIS A 375 -4.17 -20.43 -0.88
C HIS A 375 -5.00 -19.20 -1.21
N ASN A 376 -4.42 -18.28 -1.96
CA ASN A 376 -5.13 -17.14 -2.50
C ASN A 376 -4.98 -17.15 -4.02
N TYR A 377 -6.10 -17.15 -4.71
CA TYR A 377 -6.18 -17.08 -6.17
C TYR A 377 -6.95 -15.82 -6.52
N ASN A 378 -6.31 -14.92 -7.23
CA ASN A 378 -6.95 -13.74 -7.80
C ASN A 378 -6.82 -13.77 -9.31
N GLY A 379 -7.92 -13.51 -10.00
CA GLY A 379 -7.98 -13.35 -11.45
C GLY A 379 -8.73 -12.08 -11.80
N GLU A 380 -8.26 -11.39 -12.81
CA GLU A 380 -8.88 -10.16 -13.28
C GLU A 380 -8.82 -10.08 -14.79
N ILE A 381 -9.94 -9.71 -15.38
CA ILE A 381 -10.05 -9.23 -16.75
C ILE A 381 -10.47 -7.77 -16.74
N SER A 382 -9.79 -6.94 -17.51
CA SER A 382 -10.19 -5.55 -17.66
C SER A 382 -10.05 -5.09 -19.12
N TYR A 383 -10.96 -4.22 -19.51
CA TYR A 383 -11.01 -3.61 -20.82
C TYR A 383 -11.05 -2.09 -20.67
N THR A 384 -10.19 -1.41 -21.41
CA THR A 384 -10.13 0.04 -21.48
C THR A 384 -10.38 0.47 -22.90
N HIS A 385 -11.33 1.38 -23.11
CA HIS A 385 -11.59 2.04 -24.38
C HIS A 385 -11.32 3.53 -24.26
N LEU A 386 -10.53 4.07 -25.19
CA LEU A 386 -10.25 5.50 -25.31
C LEU A 386 -11.10 6.07 -26.42
N PHE A 387 -12.00 6.99 -26.10
CA PHE A 387 -12.84 7.68 -27.10
C PHE A 387 -12.08 8.78 -27.84
N ASN A 388 -10.92 9.18 -27.33
CA ASN A 388 -10.03 10.15 -27.96
C ASN A 388 -8.56 9.75 -27.83
N GLU A 389 -7.71 10.26 -28.73
CA GLU A 389 -6.27 9.94 -28.75
C GLU A 389 -5.54 10.45 -27.52
N GLN A 390 -6.02 11.52 -26.89
CA GLN A 390 -5.43 12.10 -25.69
C GLN A 390 -5.68 11.24 -24.44
N GLY A 391 -6.59 10.26 -24.51
CA GLY A 391 -6.94 9.40 -23.36
C GLY A 391 -7.73 10.13 -22.26
N THR A 392 -8.21 11.33 -22.53
CA THR A 392 -8.98 12.16 -21.59
C THR A 392 -10.47 11.84 -21.56
N HIS A 393 -10.91 10.99 -22.49
CA HIS A 393 -12.26 10.46 -22.57
C HIS A 393 -12.17 8.94 -22.70
N LYS A 394 -12.55 8.20 -21.64
CA LYS A 394 -12.35 6.75 -21.57
C LYS A 394 -13.45 6.03 -20.82
N LEU A 395 -13.54 4.74 -21.10
CA LEU A 395 -14.34 3.77 -20.38
C LEU A 395 -13.42 2.64 -19.91
N ASP A 396 -13.46 2.34 -18.62
CA ASP A 396 -12.78 1.20 -18.02
C ASP A 396 -13.84 0.23 -17.49
N ALA A 397 -13.75 -1.03 -17.84
CA ALA A 397 -14.58 -2.09 -17.30
C ALA A 397 -13.70 -3.22 -16.75
N SER A 398 -14.01 -3.73 -15.59
CA SER A 398 -13.26 -4.84 -14.99
C SER A 398 -14.15 -5.80 -14.24
N LEU A 399 -13.75 -7.06 -14.28
CA LEU A 399 -14.31 -8.14 -13.49
C LEU A 399 -13.16 -8.86 -12.80
N SER A 400 -13.21 -8.92 -11.49
CA SER A 400 -12.23 -9.65 -10.70
C SER A 400 -12.88 -10.73 -9.86
N PHE A 401 -12.14 -11.79 -9.66
CA PHE A 401 -12.48 -12.92 -8.80
C PHE A 401 -11.33 -13.17 -7.84
N ASN A 402 -11.65 -13.33 -6.58
CA ASN A 402 -10.71 -13.76 -5.56
C ASN A 402 -11.27 -14.96 -4.80
N ARG A 403 -10.44 -15.97 -4.61
CA ARG A 403 -10.74 -17.11 -3.73
C ARG A 403 -9.60 -17.26 -2.73
N TRP A 404 -9.96 -17.25 -1.46
CA TRP A 404 -9.02 -17.52 -0.37
C TRP A 404 -9.48 -18.75 0.41
N THR A 405 -8.57 -19.71 0.57
CA THR A 405 -8.80 -20.90 1.40
C THR A 405 -7.71 -21.03 2.43
N ASN A 406 -8.07 -21.55 3.60
CA ASN A 406 -7.13 -21.89 4.65
C ASN A 406 -7.54 -23.24 5.22
N ASP A 407 -6.72 -24.24 4.96
CA ASP A 407 -6.86 -25.60 5.47
C ASP A 407 -5.72 -25.91 6.44
N GLY A 408 -6.04 -26.58 7.52
CA GLY A 408 -5.06 -26.94 8.55
C GLY A 408 -5.70 -27.37 9.84
N SER A 409 -4.94 -27.28 10.90
CA SER A 409 -5.43 -27.63 12.22
C SER A 409 -4.77 -26.84 13.35
N SER A 410 -5.39 -26.86 14.49
CA SER A 410 -4.80 -26.43 15.76
C SER A 410 -4.98 -27.52 16.80
N GLU A 411 -3.92 -27.86 17.50
CA GLU A 411 -3.91 -28.81 18.59
C GLU A 411 -3.60 -28.07 19.90
N TYR A 412 -4.28 -28.42 20.96
CA TYR A 412 -4.08 -27.83 22.28
C TYR A 412 -3.93 -28.96 23.29
N LEU A 413 -2.81 -28.96 24.01
CA LEU A 413 -2.58 -29.83 25.15
C LEU A 413 -2.51 -28.99 26.42
N ASN A 414 -3.51 -29.13 27.25
CA ASN A 414 -3.60 -28.50 28.57
C ASN A 414 -3.15 -29.50 29.64
N ASP A 415 -2.08 -29.21 30.35
CA ASP A 415 -1.61 -29.97 31.51
C ASP A 415 -1.90 -29.14 32.76
N SER A 416 -2.86 -29.55 33.54
CA SER A 416 -3.39 -28.81 34.70
C SER A 416 -3.02 -29.52 36.01
N ILE A 417 -2.62 -28.71 36.96
CA ILE A 417 -2.45 -29.15 38.37
C ILE A 417 -3.38 -28.30 39.22
N LEU A 418 -4.41 -28.93 39.77
CA LEU A 418 -5.36 -28.31 40.69
C LEU A 418 -4.90 -28.57 42.10
N TYR A 419 -4.80 -27.52 42.90
CA TYR A 419 -4.41 -27.63 44.33
C TYR A 419 -5.68 -27.58 45.18
N VAL A 420 -5.84 -28.62 46.02
CA VAL A 420 -6.87 -28.63 47.04
C VAL A 420 -6.37 -27.85 48.23
N ILE A 421 -7.05 -26.77 48.57
CA ILE A 421 -6.70 -25.82 49.61
C ILE A 421 -7.71 -25.97 50.74
N ASP A 422 -7.26 -26.05 51.99
CA ASP A 422 -8.14 -26.06 53.14
C ASP A 422 -8.59 -24.64 53.54
N ALA A 423 -9.48 -24.57 54.51
CA ALA A 423 -10.01 -23.28 54.99
C ALA A 423 -8.95 -22.37 55.61
N ALA A 424 -7.80 -22.93 56.01
CA ALA A 424 -6.65 -22.18 56.53
C ALA A 424 -5.67 -21.73 55.45
N GLY A 425 -5.93 -22.03 54.17
CA GLY A 425 -5.05 -21.70 53.08
C GLY A 425 -3.93 -22.65 52.84
N SER A 426 -3.91 -23.80 53.49
CA SER A 426 -2.83 -24.78 53.34
C SER A 426 -3.15 -25.78 52.24
N ARG A 427 -2.14 -26.09 51.42
CA ARG A 427 -2.26 -27.10 50.37
C ARG A 427 -2.36 -28.50 50.95
N GLN A 428 -3.46 -29.19 50.71
CA GLN A 428 -3.71 -30.55 51.19
C GLN A 428 -3.29 -31.62 50.18
N SER A 429 -3.62 -31.40 48.91
CA SER A 429 -3.30 -32.32 47.81
C SER A 429 -3.24 -31.60 46.48
N ALA A 430 -2.77 -32.31 45.47
CA ALA A 430 -2.78 -31.84 44.08
C ALA A 430 -3.38 -32.91 43.17
N LEU A 431 -4.31 -32.48 42.31
CA LEU A 431 -4.89 -33.32 41.26
C LEU A 431 -4.32 -32.87 39.91
N ARG A 432 -3.64 -33.79 39.23
CA ARG A 432 -3.17 -33.52 37.85
C ARG A 432 -4.16 -34.08 36.85
N THR A 433 -4.56 -33.25 35.92
CA THR A 433 -5.45 -33.59 34.81
C THR A 433 -4.88 -33.02 33.51
N PHE A 434 -5.26 -33.61 32.40
CA PHE A 434 -4.98 -33.01 31.10
C PHE A 434 -6.19 -33.04 30.20
N SER A 435 -6.22 -32.11 29.23
CA SER A 435 -7.13 -32.14 28.08
C SER A 435 -6.34 -31.95 26.79
N TYR A 436 -6.70 -32.72 25.78
CA TYR A 436 -6.19 -32.59 24.45
C TYR A 436 -7.33 -32.25 23.52
N GLN A 437 -7.14 -31.22 22.69
CA GLN A 437 -8.13 -30.74 21.73
C GLN A 437 -7.50 -30.70 20.35
N TYR A 438 -8.17 -31.26 19.37
CA TYR A 438 -7.86 -31.18 17.95
C TYR A 438 -8.94 -30.39 17.21
N ARG A 439 -8.58 -29.30 16.56
CA ARG A 439 -9.48 -28.38 15.86
C ARG A 439 -9.07 -28.27 14.39
N PRO A 440 -9.69 -29.05 13.49
CA PRO A 440 -9.49 -28.88 12.05
C PRO A 440 -10.08 -27.57 11.58
N MET A 441 -9.49 -27.03 10.53
CA MET A 441 -9.89 -25.75 9.92
C MET A 441 -9.96 -25.92 8.41
N ASP A 442 -11.10 -25.53 7.82
CA ASP A 442 -11.31 -25.50 6.36
C ASP A 442 -12.14 -24.27 6.00
N ILE A 443 -11.45 -23.16 5.78
CA ILE A 443 -12.08 -21.88 5.45
C ILE A 443 -12.03 -21.69 3.93
N ASN A 444 -13.15 -21.27 3.34
CA ASN A 444 -13.27 -21.02 1.91
C ASN A 444 -14.09 -19.75 1.63
N ASN A 445 -13.39 -18.71 1.24
CA ASN A 445 -13.95 -17.40 0.97
C ASN A 445 -13.82 -17.07 -0.51
N ARG A 446 -14.87 -16.51 -1.10
CA ARG A 446 -14.95 -16.12 -2.51
C ARG A 446 -15.48 -14.71 -2.63
N ASN A 447 -14.81 -13.91 -3.45
CA ASN A 447 -15.20 -12.53 -3.70
C ASN A 447 -15.24 -12.28 -5.21
N TRP A 448 -16.28 -11.61 -5.66
CA TRP A 448 -16.39 -11.08 -7.01
C TRP A 448 -16.53 -9.58 -6.95
N GLU A 449 -15.85 -8.89 -7.84
CA GLU A 449 -16.03 -7.45 -8.03
C GLU A 449 -16.21 -7.14 -9.50
N ALA A 450 -17.29 -6.43 -9.83
CA ALA A 450 -17.56 -5.90 -11.16
C ALA A 450 -17.53 -4.38 -11.09
N LYS A 451 -16.76 -3.75 -11.96
CA LYS A 451 -16.58 -2.30 -11.98
C LYS A 451 -16.67 -1.78 -13.39
N VAL A 452 -17.40 -0.69 -13.57
CA VAL A 452 -17.47 0.08 -14.81
C VAL A 452 -17.27 1.54 -14.46
N GLU A 453 -16.28 2.17 -15.06
CA GLU A 453 -15.90 3.56 -14.82
C GLU A 453 -15.87 4.31 -16.14
N TYR A 454 -16.54 5.45 -16.16
CA TYR A 454 -16.52 6.40 -17.26
C TYR A 454 -15.85 7.69 -16.81
N GLU A 455 -14.93 8.18 -17.62
CA GLU A 455 -14.20 9.41 -17.38
C GLU A 455 -14.22 10.25 -18.64
N ASN A 456 -14.54 11.54 -18.50
CA ASN A 456 -14.54 12.48 -19.62
C ASN A 456 -14.07 13.86 -19.16
N LYS A 457 -12.97 14.34 -19.73
CA LYS A 457 -12.50 15.71 -19.63
C LYS A 457 -13.23 16.53 -20.70
N ILE A 458 -14.37 17.09 -20.32
CA ILE A 458 -15.26 17.85 -21.22
C ILE A 458 -14.58 19.12 -21.75
N SER A 459 -13.75 19.74 -20.92
CA SER A 459 -12.91 20.86 -21.29
C SER A 459 -11.58 20.81 -20.53
N GLU A 460 -10.65 21.71 -20.85
CA GLU A 460 -9.37 21.79 -20.12
C GLU A 460 -9.56 21.92 -18.61
N ASN A 461 -10.64 22.57 -18.20
CA ASN A 461 -10.90 22.91 -16.81
C ASN A 461 -12.03 22.10 -16.17
N PHE A 462 -12.70 21.21 -16.92
CA PHE A 462 -13.84 20.48 -16.39
C PHE A 462 -13.80 19.00 -16.77
N LYS A 463 -13.80 18.14 -15.76
CA LYS A 463 -13.77 16.68 -15.86
C LYS A 463 -14.93 16.08 -15.07
N VAL A 464 -15.58 15.09 -15.64
CA VAL A 464 -16.61 14.28 -14.99
C VAL A 464 -16.20 12.82 -14.97
N GLU A 465 -16.51 12.14 -13.87
CA GLU A 465 -16.34 10.70 -13.72
C GLU A 465 -17.61 10.12 -13.14
N GLY A 466 -17.96 8.92 -13.54
CA GLY A 466 -19.07 8.18 -12.95
C GLY A 466 -18.90 6.70 -13.18
N GLY A 467 -19.54 5.90 -12.35
CA GLY A 467 -19.40 4.47 -12.49
C GLY A 467 -20.27 3.65 -11.57
N TYR A 468 -20.22 2.36 -11.84
CA TYR A 468 -20.83 1.31 -11.03
C TYR A 468 -19.74 0.43 -10.43
N ASN A 469 -19.95 0.04 -9.15
CA ASN A 469 -19.12 -0.95 -8.47
C ASN A 469 -20.02 -1.94 -7.73
N GLY A 470 -19.96 -3.21 -8.11
CA GLY A 470 -20.66 -4.32 -7.46
C GLY A 470 -19.67 -5.25 -6.77
N ARG A 471 -19.85 -5.55 -5.49
CA ARG A 471 -19.03 -6.49 -4.71
C ARG A 471 -19.91 -7.57 -4.12
N PHE A 472 -19.47 -8.83 -4.26
CA PHE A 472 -20.21 -10.01 -3.84
C PHE A 472 -19.25 -10.94 -3.11
N SER A 473 -19.41 -11.07 -1.79
CA SER A 473 -18.56 -11.90 -0.95
C SER A 473 -19.37 -13.06 -0.38
N HIS A 474 -18.77 -14.22 -0.37
CA HIS A 474 -19.28 -15.42 0.29
C HIS A 474 -18.17 -16.02 1.16
N GLU A 475 -18.44 -16.16 2.45
CA GLU A 475 -17.55 -16.77 3.41
C GLU A 475 -18.20 -18.00 4.03
N ASN A 476 -17.43 -19.07 4.19
CA ASN A 476 -17.86 -20.28 4.87
C ASN A 476 -16.76 -20.71 5.83
N THR A 477 -17.05 -20.63 7.12
CA THR A 477 -16.10 -20.86 8.19
C THR A 477 -16.64 -21.93 9.13
N PRO A 478 -16.37 -23.20 8.88
CA PRO A 478 -16.65 -24.28 9.78
C PRO A 478 -15.68 -24.26 10.97
N GLN A 479 -16.17 -24.57 12.15
CA GLN A 479 -15.40 -24.72 13.39
C GLN A 479 -15.85 -25.98 14.10
N THR A 480 -14.93 -26.89 14.36
CA THR A 480 -15.16 -28.11 15.13
C THR A 480 -14.03 -28.32 16.10
N SER A 481 -14.28 -29.02 17.18
CA SER A 481 -13.25 -29.48 18.14
C SER A 481 -13.49 -30.93 18.47
N HIS A 482 -12.41 -31.71 18.50
CA HIS A 482 -12.43 -33.07 18.99
C HIS A 482 -11.56 -33.09 20.24
N GLU A 483 -12.07 -33.58 21.33
CA GLU A 483 -11.34 -33.49 22.60
C GLU A 483 -11.42 -34.75 23.44
N TYR A 484 -10.43 -34.86 24.29
CA TYR A 484 -10.31 -35.89 25.32
C TYR A 484 -9.68 -35.31 26.58
N SER A 485 -10.21 -35.69 27.75
CA SER A 485 -9.71 -35.25 29.04
C SER A 485 -9.59 -36.44 29.97
N ALA A 486 -8.50 -36.46 30.78
CA ALA A 486 -8.26 -37.51 31.76
C ALA A 486 -7.46 -36.97 32.94
N ALA A 487 -7.52 -37.71 34.05
CA ALA A 487 -6.61 -37.54 35.18
C ALA A 487 -5.24 -38.18 34.84
N GLY A 488 -4.16 -37.57 35.34
CA GLY A 488 -2.80 -38.03 35.10
C GLY A 488 -1.87 -37.10 34.39
N ALA A 489 -0.78 -37.63 33.88
CA ALA A 489 0.20 -36.85 33.13
C ALA A 489 -0.31 -36.50 31.73
N ALA A 490 0.05 -35.32 31.25
CA ALA A 490 -0.34 -34.85 29.93
C ALA A 490 0.20 -35.73 28.79
N GLU A 491 -0.69 -36.10 27.87
CA GLU A 491 -0.40 -36.94 26.70
C GLU A 491 -0.88 -36.23 25.46
N ARG A 492 -0.01 -36.07 24.46
CA ARG A 492 -0.42 -35.62 23.11
C ARG A 492 -0.97 -36.80 22.34
N LEU A 493 -2.21 -36.72 21.92
CA LEU A 493 -2.86 -37.79 21.16
C LEU A 493 -2.58 -37.61 19.65
N ALA A 494 -2.71 -38.71 18.88
CA ALA A 494 -2.79 -38.64 17.47
C ALA A 494 -4.15 -37.98 17.07
N THR A 495 -4.21 -37.28 15.95
CA THR A 495 -5.43 -36.56 15.50
C THR A 495 -6.57 -37.50 15.11
N ASP A 496 -6.27 -38.77 14.90
CA ASP A 496 -7.20 -39.88 14.62
C ASP A 496 -7.40 -40.82 15.81
N ASP A 497 -6.95 -40.43 17.00
CA ASP A 497 -7.10 -41.24 18.22
C ASP A 497 -8.58 -41.49 18.53
N PRO A 498 -9.03 -42.74 18.70
CA PRO A 498 -10.44 -43.07 18.92
C PRO A 498 -11.02 -42.55 20.23
N ARG A 499 -10.20 -42.07 21.16
CA ARG A 499 -10.66 -41.41 22.38
C ARG A 499 -11.15 -40.00 22.16
N LEU A 500 -10.73 -39.37 21.03
CA LEU A 500 -11.19 -38.03 20.68
C LEU A 500 -12.65 -38.06 20.29
N GLN A 501 -13.46 -37.26 20.96
CA GLN A 501 -14.87 -37.09 20.66
C GLN A 501 -15.14 -35.66 20.19
N GLU A 502 -16.00 -35.52 19.22
CA GLU A 502 -16.44 -34.20 18.75
C GLU A 502 -17.18 -33.49 19.87
N ASP A 503 -16.81 -32.23 20.14
CA ASP A 503 -17.47 -31.39 21.13
C ASP A 503 -18.65 -30.66 20.50
N PRO A 504 -19.91 -31.02 20.84
CA PRO A 504 -21.11 -30.36 20.31
C PRO A 504 -21.18 -28.88 20.65
N TYR A 505 -20.60 -28.46 21.78
CA TYR A 505 -20.59 -27.05 22.20
C TYR A 505 -19.57 -26.22 21.44
N PHE A 506 -18.62 -26.86 20.80
CA PHE A 506 -17.60 -26.18 19.97
C PHE A 506 -17.85 -26.36 18.46
N TYR A 507 -19.02 -26.86 18.07
CA TYR A 507 -19.39 -26.96 16.65
C TYR A 507 -20.10 -25.71 16.19
N ASN A 508 -19.62 -25.10 15.11
CA ASN A 508 -20.33 -24.03 14.40
C ASN A 508 -19.91 -23.99 12.93
N ARG A 509 -20.88 -23.83 12.05
CA ARG A 509 -20.64 -23.49 10.67
C ARG A 509 -21.24 -22.13 10.38
N PHE A 510 -20.37 -21.13 10.20
CA PHE A 510 -20.79 -19.77 9.93
C PHE A 510 -20.70 -19.47 8.45
N ILE A 511 -21.80 -19.02 7.87
CA ILE A 511 -21.93 -18.60 6.46
C ILE A 511 -22.25 -17.12 6.46
N TYR A 512 -21.52 -16.36 5.65
CA TYR A 512 -21.69 -14.91 5.53
C TYR A 512 -21.71 -14.51 4.07
N ASP A 513 -22.83 -13.99 3.60
CA ASP A 513 -23.05 -13.43 2.28
C ASP A 513 -23.17 -11.91 2.39
N ASN A 514 -22.34 -11.20 1.61
CA ASN A 514 -22.26 -9.75 1.65
C ASN A 514 -22.28 -9.19 0.22
N HIS A 515 -23.33 -8.45 -0.11
CA HIS A 515 -23.55 -7.87 -1.42
C HIS A 515 -23.63 -6.35 -1.33
N VAL A 516 -22.79 -5.67 -2.10
CA VAL A 516 -22.76 -4.20 -2.17
C VAL A 516 -22.91 -3.76 -3.61
N HIS A 517 -23.89 -2.92 -3.87
CA HIS A 517 -24.11 -2.26 -5.14
C HIS A 517 -23.91 -0.76 -4.97
N ALA A 518 -23.05 -0.16 -5.77
CA ALA A 518 -22.74 1.26 -5.67
C ALA A 518 -22.78 1.95 -7.02
N LEU A 519 -23.36 3.15 -7.04
CA LEU A 519 -23.30 4.09 -8.15
C LEU A 519 -22.66 5.38 -7.66
N TYR A 520 -21.77 5.95 -8.44
CA TYR A 520 -21.14 7.21 -8.09
C TYR A 520 -20.99 8.14 -9.29
N ALA A 521 -20.91 9.43 -8.98
CA ALA A 521 -20.54 10.48 -9.92
C ALA A 521 -19.64 11.49 -9.22
N THR A 522 -18.63 11.99 -9.93
CA THR A 522 -17.75 13.08 -9.50
C THR A 522 -17.61 14.11 -10.60
N ALA A 523 -17.49 15.36 -10.21
CA ALA A 523 -17.16 16.47 -11.08
C ALA A 523 -15.97 17.23 -10.53
N ASN A 524 -14.98 17.47 -11.36
CA ASN A 524 -13.78 18.24 -11.02
C ASN A 524 -13.70 19.46 -11.93
N MET A 525 -13.55 20.64 -11.34
CA MET A 525 -13.47 21.92 -12.05
C MET A 525 -12.25 22.70 -11.55
N THR A 526 -11.44 23.17 -12.48
CA THR A 526 -10.30 24.04 -12.22
C THR A 526 -10.58 25.46 -12.73
N MET A 527 -10.40 26.47 -11.89
CA MET A 527 -10.65 27.88 -12.19
C MET A 527 -9.43 28.71 -11.83
N GLY A 528 -8.46 28.80 -12.72
CA GLY A 528 -7.15 29.41 -12.41
C GLY A 528 -6.46 28.65 -11.26
N ALA A 529 -6.18 29.34 -10.17
CA ALA A 529 -5.55 28.75 -8.98
C ALA A 529 -6.50 27.92 -8.10
N PHE A 530 -7.79 27.86 -8.40
CA PHE A 530 -8.78 27.12 -7.62
C PHE A 530 -9.18 25.83 -8.31
N GLY A 531 -9.16 24.72 -7.57
CA GLY A 531 -9.71 23.46 -7.97
C GLY A 531 -10.86 23.05 -7.06
N VAL A 532 -11.95 22.55 -7.61
CA VAL A 532 -13.09 22.04 -6.85
C VAL A 532 -13.44 20.67 -7.39
N MET A 533 -13.53 19.67 -6.50
CA MET A 533 -14.03 18.34 -6.83
C MET A 533 -15.20 18.02 -5.91
N ALA A 534 -16.34 17.72 -6.49
CA ALA A 534 -17.53 17.27 -5.78
C ALA A 534 -17.92 15.89 -6.27
N GLY A 535 -18.36 15.03 -5.36
CA GLY A 535 -18.79 13.69 -5.67
C GLY A 535 -19.92 13.21 -4.79
N LEU A 536 -20.74 12.33 -5.32
CA LEU A 536 -21.79 11.64 -4.59
C LEU A 536 -21.76 10.16 -4.96
N ARG A 537 -21.83 9.31 -3.96
CA ARG A 537 -21.96 7.86 -4.10
C ARG A 537 -23.17 7.37 -3.32
N GLY A 538 -23.98 6.54 -3.94
CA GLY A 538 -25.07 5.80 -3.29
C GLY A 538 -24.71 4.33 -3.21
N GLU A 539 -24.85 3.71 -2.03
CA GLU A 539 -24.64 2.29 -1.83
C GLU A 539 -25.87 1.60 -1.28
N TYR A 540 -26.26 0.49 -1.90
CA TYR A 540 -27.17 -0.50 -1.37
C TYR A 540 -26.35 -1.70 -0.87
N TRP A 541 -26.44 -1.99 0.41
CA TRP A 541 -25.73 -3.08 1.08
C TRP A 541 -26.72 -4.08 1.64
N LYS A 542 -26.53 -5.35 1.30
CA LYS A 542 -27.28 -6.48 1.83
C LYS A 542 -26.32 -7.46 2.51
N VAL A 543 -26.63 -7.84 3.73
CA VAL A 543 -25.92 -8.87 4.49
C VAL A 543 -26.88 -9.98 4.88
N ASP A 544 -26.42 -11.23 4.71
CA ASP A 544 -27.13 -12.44 5.07
C ASP A 544 -26.13 -13.34 5.82
N THR A 545 -26.40 -13.64 7.08
CA THR A 545 -25.56 -14.55 7.87
C THR A 545 -26.37 -15.73 8.33
N LYS A 546 -25.70 -16.87 8.50
CA LYS A 546 -26.29 -18.09 9.00
C LYS A 546 -25.27 -18.80 9.89
N SER A 547 -25.62 -19.02 11.13
CA SER A 547 -24.90 -19.89 12.07
C SER A 547 -25.63 -21.21 12.17
N ILE A 548 -24.90 -22.33 12.00
CA ILE A 548 -25.44 -23.69 12.04
C ILE A 548 -24.72 -24.40 13.18
N ASP A 549 -25.46 -24.88 14.15
CA ASP A 549 -24.93 -25.63 15.30
C ASP A 549 -24.75 -27.13 15.02
N TYR A 550 -24.25 -27.85 15.98
CA TYR A 550 -24.06 -29.30 15.91
C TYR A 550 -25.31 -30.09 15.56
N TYR A 551 -26.48 -29.65 16.03
CA TYR A 551 -27.79 -30.29 15.76
C TYR A 551 -28.42 -29.84 14.46
N GLN A 552 -27.67 -29.13 13.61
CA GLN A 552 -28.10 -28.55 12.33
C GLN A 552 -29.21 -27.50 12.50
N ALA A 553 -29.37 -26.93 13.69
CA ALA A 553 -30.25 -25.79 13.89
C ALA A 553 -29.64 -24.54 13.28
N GLU A 554 -30.43 -23.82 12.50
CA GLU A 554 -29.99 -22.63 11.78
C GLU A 554 -30.44 -21.37 12.50
N SER A 555 -29.52 -20.45 12.70
CA SER A 555 -29.77 -19.10 13.21
C SER A 555 -29.46 -18.07 12.11
N PRO A 556 -30.44 -17.77 11.24
CA PRO A 556 -30.25 -16.80 10.16
C PRO A 556 -30.40 -15.36 10.68
N PHE A 557 -29.64 -14.45 10.11
CA PHE A 557 -29.78 -13.01 10.32
C PHE A 557 -29.63 -12.29 8.96
N LYS A 558 -30.56 -11.36 8.66
CA LYS A 558 -30.58 -10.62 7.39
C LYS A 558 -30.83 -9.15 7.64
N LYS A 559 -30.07 -8.31 6.93
CA LYS A 559 -30.23 -6.86 7.01
C LYS A 559 -29.83 -6.19 5.70
N ASP A 560 -30.47 -5.08 5.37
CA ASP A 560 -30.12 -4.27 4.21
C ASP A 560 -30.17 -2.78 4.56
N TYR A 561 -29.37 -2.00 3.83
CA TYR A 561 -29.18 -0.57 4.05
C TYR A 561 -28.99 0.15 2.73
N PHE A 562 -29.55 1.35 2.61
CA PHE A 562 -29.20 2.31 1.56
C PHE A 562 -28.61 3.57 2.18
N GLN A 563 -27.44 4.01 1.69
CA GLN A 563 -26.73 5.17 2.23
C GLN A 563 -26.10 6.02 1.15
N LEU A 564 -26.01 7.33 1.42
CA LEU A 564 -25.34 8.31 0.56
C LEU A 564 -24.02 8.78 1.19
N PHE A 565 -23.01 8.91 0.35
CA PHE A 565 -21.65 9.28 0.71
C PHE A 565 -21.19 10.46 -0.14
N PRO A 566 -21.46 11.70 0.30
CA PRO A 566 -20.95 12.89 -0.35
C PRO A 566 -19.44 13.07 -0.10
N SER A 567 -18.77 13.68 -1.07
CA SER A 567 -17.37 14.12 -0.98
C SER A 567 -17.19 15.48 -1.61
N LEU A 568 -16.38 16.34 -1.00
CA LEU A 568 -16.13 17.69 -1.47
C LEU A 568 -14.67 18.07 -1.17
N PHE A 569 -13.98 18.53 -2.19
CA PHE A 569 -12.58 18.94 -2.12
C PHE A 569 -12.44 20.33 -2.74
N PHE A 570 -11.78 21.22 -2.02
CA PHE A 570 -11.37 22.53 -2.51
C PHE A 570 -9.85 22.59 -2.47
N ASN A 571 -9.24 22.85 -3.60
CA ASN A 571 -7.80 23.06 -3.70
C ASN A 571 -7.55 24.52 -4.11
N TYR A 572 -6.59 25.15 -3.46
CA TYR A 572 -6.13 26.50 -3.79
C TYR A 572 -4.62 26.47 -3.95
N GLU A 573 -4.17 26.68 -5.16
CA GLU A 573 -2.76 26.85 -5.48
C GLU A 573 -2.34 28.31 -5.19
N VAL A 574 -1.84 28.55 -3.99
CA VAL A 574 -1.39 29.89 -3.56
C VAL A 574 -0.21 30.37 -4.41
N THR A 575 0.71 29.44 -4.68
CA THR A 575 1.82 29.57 -5.62
C THR A 575 2.09 28.20 -6.24
N PRO A 576 2.86 28.06 -7.33
CA PRO A 576 3.22 26.75 -7.91
C PRO A 576 3.86 25.79 -6.90
N THR A 577 4.37 26.31 -5.79
CA THR A 577 5.01 25.52 -4.73
C THR A 577 4.23 25.48 -3.42
N THR A 578 3.05 26.10 -3.37
CA THR A 578 2.26 26.23 -2.13
C THR A 578 0.80 25.91 -2.42
N GLN A 579 0.26 24.90 -1.78
CA GLN A 579 -1.13 24.46 -1.96
C GLN A 579 -1.86 24.42 -0.61
N LEU A 580 -3.12 24.82 -0.64
CA LEU A 580 -4.10 24.64 0.42
C LEU A 580 -5.23 23.77 -0.08
N GLN A 581 -5.68 22.83 0.75
CA GLN A 581 -6.77 21.94 0.38
C GLN A 581 -7.71 21.76 1.57
N LEU A 582 -9.01 21.92 1.33
CA LEU A 582 -10.07 21.65 2.30
C LEU A 582 -10.90 20.49 1.78
N ASN A 583 -11.06 19.45 2.58
CA ASN A 583 -11.76 18.23 2.20
C ASN A 583 -12.86 17.89 3.19
N TYR A 584 -13.97 17.40 2.65
CA TYR A 584 -15.03 16.77 3.40
C TYR A 584 -15.41 15.45 2.74
N THR A 585 -15.50 14.37 3.53
CA THR A 585 -16.02 13.07 3.07
C THR A 585 -16.82 12.40 4.17
N ARG A 586 -17.88 11.68 3.80
CA ARG A 586 -18.59 10.77 4.69
C ARG A 586 -18.13 9.34 4.42
N ARG A 587 -17.82 8.61 5.49
CA ARG A 587 -17.24 7.26 5.46
C ARG A 587 -18.06 6.30 6.31
N LEU A 588 -17.86 4.99 6.09
CA LEU A 588 -18.44 3.96 6.94
C LEU A 588 -17.43 2.84 7.25
N ARG A 589 -17.70 2.10 8.30
CA ARG A 589 -17.08 0.79 8.57
C ARG A 589 -18.19 -0.24 8.80
N ARG A 590 -18.20 -1.29 7.97
CA ARG A 590 -19.10 -2.43 8.16
C ARG A 590 -18.51 -3.40 9.18
N PRO A 591 -19.36 -4.06 9.99
CA PRO A 591 -18.91 -5.23 10.74
C PRO A 591 -18.53 -6.34 9.75
N TRP A 592 -17.41 -7.02 10.01
CA TRP A 592 -16.97 -8.17 9.22
C TRP A 592 -17.53 -9.49 9.79
N GLY A 593 -17.50 -10.58 9.01
CA GLY A 593 -18.15 -11.85 9.34
C GLY A 593 -17.85 -12.37 10.75
N GLY A 594 -16.60 -12.35 11.19
CA GLY A 594 -16.22 -12.79 12.54
C GLY A 594 -16.80 -11.92 13.67
N GLN A 595 -17.07 -10.63 13.44
CA GLN A 595 -17.74 -9.77 14.42
C GLN A 595 -19.25 -10.06 14.49
N LEU A 596 -19.82 -10.65 13.44
CA LEU A 596 -21.22 -11.04 13.39
C LEU A 596 -21.46 -12.48 13.84
N ASN A 597 -20.42 -13.31 13.95
CA ASN A 597 -20.54 -14.70 14.35
C ASN A 597 -20.70 -14.82 15.86
N SER A 598 -21.90 -15.15 16.34
CA SER A 598 -22.23 -15.27 17.76
C SER A 598 -21.65 -16.52 18.44
N PHE A 599 -20.91 -17.34 17.72
CA PHE A 599 -20.27 -18.54 18.27
C PHE A 599 -19.21 -18.21 19.30
N LYS A 600 -19.25 -18.88 20.48
CA LYS A 600 -18.33 -18.70 21.60
C LYS A 600 -17.03 -19.48 21.38
N ASN A 601 -15.95 -18.77 21.07
CA ASN A 601 -14.65 -19.34 20.80
C ASN A 601 -13.75 -19.31 22.05
N THR A 602 -13.21 -20.45 22.44
CA THR A 602 -12.34 -20.66 23.60
C THR A 602 -10.88 -20.90 23.17
N ARG A 603 -10.39 -20.15 22.17
CA ARG A 603 -8.99 -20.28 21.71
C ARG A 603 -7.99 -19.96 22.84
N ASP A 604 -8.24 -18.95 23.62
CA ASP A 604 -7.53 -18.64 24.86
C ASP A 604 -8.23 -19.35 26.03
N ALA A 605 -7.48 -20.00 26.90
CA ALA A 605 -8.03 -20.69 28.07
C ALA A 605 -8.66 -19.75 29.10
N SER A 606 -8.40 -18.45 29.00
CA SER A 606 -8.87 -17.42 29.92
C SER A 606 -9.89 -16.47 29.32
N ILE A 607 -10.19 -16.61 28.02
CA ILE A 607 -11.06 -15.69 27.28
C ILE A 607 -12.03 -16.48 26.42
N ILE A 608 -13.31 -16.16 26.53
CA ILE A 608 -14.38 -16.60 25.61
C ILE A 608 -14.74 -15.43 24.70
N GLU A 609 -14.41 -15.54 23.41
CA GLU A 609 -14.68 -14.52 22.41
C GLU A 609 -15.87 -14.92 21.54
N PHE A 610 -16.78 -13.97 21.28
CA PHE A 610 -17.90 -14.17 20.37
C PHE A 610 -18.30 -12.84 19.68
N GLY A 611 -18.95 -12.94 18.53
CA GLY A 611 -19.46 -11.80 17.79
C GLY A 611 -20.91 -11.46 18.14
N ASN A 612 -21.39 -10.38 17.53
CA ASN A 612 -22.74 -9.89 17.69
C ASN A 612 -23.39 -9.68 16.32
N PRO A 613 -24.41 -10.48 15.93
CA PRO A 613 -25.07 -10.37 14.64
C PRO A 613 -25.85 -9.05 14.47
N GLU A 614 -26.21 -8.37 15.55
CA GLU A 614 -26.97 -7.13 15.52
C GLU A 614 -26.14 -5.88 15.23
N LEU A 615 -24.84 -6.01 15.06
CA LEU A 615 -23.98 -4.88 14.75
C LEU A 615 -24.44 -4.11 13.50
N THR A 616 -24.38 -2.78 13.62
CA THR A 616 -24.64 -1.84 12.53
C THR A 616 -23.34 -1.19 12.06
N PRO A 617 -23.29 -0.62 10.84
CA PRO A 617 -22.12 0.13 10.40
C PRO A 617 -21.85 1.37 11.26
N GLU A 618 -20.56 1.69 11.44
CA GLU A 618 -20.12 3.00 11.95
C GLU A 618 -20.15 4.04 10.82
N TYR A 619 -20.43 5.30 11.15
CA TYR A 619 -20.37 6.41 10.20
C TYR A 619 -19.47 7.51 10.71
N THR A 620 -18.50 7.90 9.86
CA THR A 620 -17.55 8.98 10.16
C THR A 620 -17.70 10.12 9.14
N ASN A 621 -17.89 11.35 9.64
CA ASN A 621 -17.71 12.55 8.82
C ASN A 621 -16.28 13.04 8.99
N SER A 622 -15.54 13.14 7.90
CA SER A 622 -14.12 13.52 7.93
C SER A 622 -13.94 14.89 7.28
N PHE A 623 -13.44 15.84 8.07
CA PHE A 623 -13.04 17.16 7.61
C PHE A 623 -11.52 17.26 7.71
N SER A 624 -10.85 17.77 6.68
CA SER A 624 -9.41 18.04 6.77
C SER A 624 -9.01 19.31 6.03
N LEU A 625 -8.06 20.03 6.62
CA LEU A 625 -7.37 21.16 6.02
C LEU A 625 -5.91 20.76 5.83
N ASN A 626 -5.44 20.76 4.60
CA ASN A 626 -4.09 20.38 4.24
C ASN A 626 -3.35 21.61 3.68
N PHE A 627 -2.13 21.81 4.13
CA PHE A 627 -1.19 22.79 3.62
C PHE A 627 0.05 22.05 3.12
N LEU A 628 0.45 22.29 1.89
CA LEU A 628 1.69 21.79 1.30
C LEU A 628 2.54 22.97 0.84
N LYS A 629 3.80 22.95 1.22
CA LYS A 629 4.82 23.85 0.70
C LYS A 629 6.04 23.05 0.27
N THR A 630 6.45 23.23 -0.97
CA THR A 630 7.66 22.62 -1.51
C THR A 630 8.69 23.68 -1.85
N TRP A 631 9.93 23.38 -1.55
CA TRP A 631 11.12 24.11 -1.97
C TRP A 631 12.05 23.16 -2.72
N THR A 632 13.14 23.64 -3.25
CA THR A 632 14.07 22.80 -4.02
C THR A 632 14.58 21.58 -3.23
N GLU A 633 14.83 21.74 -1.93
CA GLU A 633 15.42 20.70 -1.07
C GLU A 633 14.56 20.37 0.16
N HIS A 634 13.40 21.02 0.31
CA HIS A 634 12.54 20.88 1.48
C HIS A 634 11.08 20.72 1.08
N THR A 635 10.35 19.94 1.84
CA THR A 635 8.89 19.82 1.72
C THR A 635 8.27 19.86 3.11
N LEU A 636 7.27 20.71 3.27
CA LEU A 636 6.43 20.80 4.46
C LEU A 636 5.00 20.44 4.09
N SER A 637 4.44 19.44 4.75
CA SER A 637 3.01 19.12 4.69
C SER A 637 2.42 19.19 6.09
N LEU A 638 1.41 20.02 6.26
CA LEU A 638 0.64 20.14 7.49
C LEU A 638 -0.82 19.78 7.19
N SER A 639 -1.36 18.81 7.89
CA SER A 639 -2.75 18.37 7.75
C SER A 639 -3.45 18.44 9.08
N SER A 640 -4.50 19.25 9.21
CA SER A 640 -5.39 19.26 10.38
C SER A 640 -6.65 18.52 10.05
N TYR A 641 -7.20 17.76 10.99
CA TYR A 641 -8.41 16.98 10.75
C TYR A 641 -9.35 16.95 11.95
N TYR A 642 -10.65 16.77 11.65
CA TYR A 642 -11.70 16.53 12.63
C TYR A 642 -12.62 15.43 12.14
N ARG A 643 -12.85 14.40 12.96
CA ARG A 643 -13.56 13.17 12.60
C ARG A 643 -14.53 12.74 13.70
N PRO A 644 -15.77 13.25 13.72
CA PRO A 644 -16.83 12.68 14.54
C PRO A 644 -17.33 11.35 13.93
N THR A 645 -17.46 10.33 14.78
CA THR A 645 -17.95 8.99 14.40
C THR A 645 -19.14 8.60 15.29
N THR A 646 -20.17 8.06 14.68
CA THR A 646 -21.35 7.50 15.36
C THR A 646 -21.39 5.98 15.22
N ASP A 647 -22.13 5.32 16.12
CA ASP A 647 -22.33 3.87 16.14
C ASP A 647 -21.02 3.07 16.18
N VAL A 648 -20.04 3.57 16.96
CA VAL A 648 -18.70 3.01 17.01
C VAL A 648 -18.72 1.56 17.48
N ILE A 649 -18.17 0.64 16.65
CA ILE A 649 -18.04 -0.78 17.01
C ILE A 649 -16.82 -0.93 17.90
N GLN A 650 -17.07 -1.27 19.17
CA GLN A 650 -16.03 -1.46 20.16
C GLN A 650 -16.02 -2.90 20.69
N ARG A 651 -14.80 -3.37 20.94
CA ARG A 651 -14.58 -4.64 21.62
C ARG A 651 -14.71 -4.43 23.13
N ILE A 652 -15.70 -5.06 23.69
CA ILE A 652 -16.07 -4.97 25.11
C ILE A 652 -15.64 -6.25 25.82
N ARG A 653 -15.18 -6.09 27.05
CA ARG A 653 -14.78 -7.18 27.94
C ARG A 653 -15.61 -7.10 29.21
N TYR A 654 -15.99 -8.25 29.73
CA TYR A 654 -16.67 -8.39 31.01
C TYR A 654 -16.36 -9.75 31.60
N GLN A 655 -16.45 -9.86 32.92
CA GLN A 655 -16.28 -11.11 33.63
C GLN A 655 -17.57 -11.92 33.60
N GLY A 656 -17.45 -13.23 33.45
CA GLY A 656 -18.56 -14.17 33.58
C GLY A 656 -18.07 -15.53 34.06
N ALA A 657 -18.96 -16.47 34.24
CA ALA A 657 -18.60 -17.84 34.55
C ALA A 657 -18.51 -18.67 33.27
N ASP A 658 -17.44 -19.42 33.11
CA ASP A 658 -17.30 -20.41 32.04
C ASP A 658 -18.47 -21.41 32.16
N PRO A 659 -19.30 -21.59 31.10
CA PRO A 659 -20.47 -22.44 31.16
C PRO A 659 -20.16 -23.93 31.44
N THR A 660 -18.93 -24.37 31.19
CA THR A 660 -18.47 -25.76 31.37
C THR A 660 -17.84 -25.98 32.74
N THR A 661 -17.00 -25.06 33.19
CA THR A 661 -16.19 -25.23 34.42
C THR A 661 -16.74 -24.44 35.60
N GLY A 662 -17.63 -23.45 35.37
CA GLY A 662 -18.09 -22.51 36.39
C GLY A 662 -17.05 -21.52 36.90
N GLN A 663 -15.82 -21.57 36.38
CA GLN A 663 -14.74 -20.65 36.76
C GLN A 663 -14.94 -19.26 36.16
N ALA A 664 -14.45 -18.24 36.86
CA ALA A 664 -14.44 -16.88 36.33
C ALA A 664 -13.54 -16.80 35.10
N VAL A 665 -14.10 -16.33 33.98
CA VAL A 665 -13.42 -16.10 32.73
C VAL A 665 -13.78 -14.73 32.17
N MET A 666 -12.94 -14.23 31.28
CA MET A 666 -13.24 -12.99 30.56
C MET A 666 -14.02 -13.29 29.28
N PHE A 667 -15.21 -12.73 29.16
CA PHE A 667 -15.94 -12.68 27.91
C PHE A 667 -15.51 -11.48 27.09
N MET A 668 -15.51 -11.65 25.78
CA MET A 668 -15.14 -10.59 24.84
C MET A 668 -16.09 -10.60 23.64
N THR A 669 -16.77 -9.49 23.39
CA THR A 669 -17.69 -9.31 22.27
C THR A 669 -17.57 -7.93 21.65
N ASN A 670 -18.31 -7.66 20.56
CA ASN A 670 -18.34 -6.38 19.88
C ASN A 670 -19.73 -5.76 20.00
N LEU A 671 -19.80 -4.45 20.29
CA LEU A 671 -21.05 -3.69 20.40
C LEU A 671 -20.91 -2.36 19.67
N ASN A 672 -22.01 -1.84 19.12
CA ASN A 672 -22.11 -0.44 18.73
C ASN A 672 -22.37 0.39 19.99
N VAL A 673 -21.33 0.87 20.61
CA VAL A 673 -21.43 1.66 21.84
C VAL A 673 -20.84 3.04 21.59
N ALA A 674 -21.58 4.07 21.99
CA ALA A 674 -21.10 5.43 22.08
C ALA A 674 -20.76 6.12 20.72
N LYS A 675 -20.29 7.35 20.84
CA LYS A 675 -19.74 8.17 19.77
C LYS A 675 -18.26 8.41 20.07
N SER A 676 -17.50 8.68 19.03
CA SER A 676 -16.13 9.10 19.20
C SER A 676 -15.83 10.36 18.40
N GLN A 677 -14.85 11.11 18.84
CA GLN A 677 -14.35 12.30 18.18
C GLN A 677 -12.83 12.25 18.15
N SER A 678 -12.27 12.53 16.99
CA SER A 678 -10.82 12.66 16.83
C SER A 678 -10.51 14.00 16.17
N ALA A 679 -9.71 14.84 16.82
CA ALA A 679 -9.24 16.09 16.28
C ALA A 679 -7.72 16.14 16.39
N GLY A 680 -7.01 16.41 15.29
CA GLY A 680 -5.56 16.36 15.30
C GLY A 680 -4.90 17.10 14.16
N ALA A 681 -3.57 17.10 14.22
CA ALA A 681 -2.72 17.65 13.17
C ALA A 681 -1.53 16.72 12.91
N GLU A 682 -1.20 16.57 11.66
CA GLU A 682 -0.06 15.81 11.16
C GLU A 682 0.90 16.75 10.45
N LEU A 683 2.15 16.74 10.87
CA LEU A 683 3.25 17.46 10.26
C LEU A 683 4.19 16.47 9.59
N ILE A 684 4.47 16.66 8.32
CA ILE A 684 5.51 15.95 7.59
C ILE A 684 6.53 16.96 7.07
N LEU A 685 7.76 16.81 7.52
CA LEU A 685 8.91 17.54 7.04
C LEU A 685 9.82 16.60 6.27
N LYS A 686 10.20 17.00 5.07
CA LYS A 686 11.19 16.30 4.28
C LYS A 686 12.27 17.28 3.86
N ASP A 687 13.49 16.99 4.29
CA ASP A 687 14.62 17.88 4.15
C ASP A 687 15.80 17.15 3.52
N LYS A 688 16.38 17.74 2.50
CA LYS A 688 17.64 17.31 1.93
C LYS A 688 18.76 18.20 2.46
N LEU A 689 19.53 17.68 3.40
CA LEU A 689 20.56 18.41 4.09
C LEU A 689 21.94 18.04 3.52
N TRP A 690 22.76 19.06 3.23
CA TRP A 690 24.15 18.93 2.76
C TRP A 690 24.33 18.00 1.55
N ARG A 691 23.27 17.73 0.75
CA ARG A 691 23.24 16.80 -0.39
C ARG A 691 23.56 15.34 -0.03
N ILE A 692 23.80 15.02 1.23
CA ILE A 692 24.15 13.68 1.71
C ILE A 692 23.16 13.09 2.68
N LEU A 693 22.25 13.88 3.25
CA LEU A 693 21.27 13.45 4.22
C LEU A 693 19.86 13.80 3.75
N ASP A 694 19.08 12.79 3.47
CA ASP A 694 17.63 12.89 3.28
C ASP A 694 16.97 12.58 4.62
N LEU A 695 16.31 13.58 5.22
CA LEU A 695 15.64 13.50 6.51
C LEU A 695 14.13 13.62 6.29
N THR A 696 13.38 12.64 6.76
CA THR A 696 11.91 12.71 6.80
C THR A 696 11.47 12.63 8.25
N THR A 697 10.78 13.66 8.71
CA THR A 697 10.19 13.72 10.06
C THR A 697 8.67 13.77 9.93
N THR A 698 7.99 12.85 10.58
CA THR A 698 6.53 12.85 10.70
C THR A 698 6.16 12.96 12.15
N LEU A 699 5.28 13.90 12.47
CA LEU A 699 4.68 14.06 13.78
C LEU A 699 3.17 14.15 13.59
N ASN A 700 2.43 13.26 14.23
CA ASN A 700 0.98 13.31 14.30
C ASN A 700 0.58 13.48 15.77
N ALA A 701 -0.22 14.47 16.06
CA ALA A 701 -0.69 14.79 17.41
C ALA A 701 -2.21 14.96 17.36
N TYR A 702 -2.91 14.25 18.23
CA TYR A 702 -4.36 14.27 18.22
C TYR A 702 -4.98 14.10 19.60
N TYR A 703 -6.10 14.74 19.77
CA TYR A 703 -7.02 14.49 20.85
C TYR A 703 -8.07 13.49 20.37
N TYR A 704 -8.27 12.42 21.13
CA TYR A 704 -9.28 11.42 20.90
C TYR A 704 -10.17 11.31 22.12
N LYS A 705 -11.48 11.33 21.89
CA LYS A 705 -12.49 11.15 22.92
C LYS A 705 -13.44 10.04 22.47
N LEU A 706 -13.71 9.10 23.37
CA LEU A 706 -14.72 8.09 23.26
C LEU A 706 -15.73 8.30 24.38
N ASP A 707 -17.00 8.47 24.06
CA ASP A 707 -18.05 8.65 25.05
C ASP A 707 -18.20 7.36 25.87
N GLY A 708 -18.61 7.50 27.11
CA GLY A 708 -18.94 6.36 27.96
C GLY A 708 -20.17 5.61 27.46
N PHE A 709 -20.32 4.39 27.91
CA PHE A 709 -21.46 3.54 27.60
C PHE A 709 -21.91 2.73 28.83
N SER A 710 -23.16 2.33 28.81
CA SER A 710 -23.76 1.43 29.80
C SER A 710 -24.81 0.61 29.07
N THR A 711 -24.69 -0.71 29.12
CA THR A 711 -25.56 -1.64 28.38
C THR A 711 -25.62 -2.99 29.10
N GLU A 712 -26.57 -3.83 28.70
CA GLU A 712 -26.66 -5.22 29.17
C GLU A 712 -26.20 -6.16 28.04
N VAL A 713 -25.35 -7.11 28.38
CA VAL A 713 -24.91 -8.20 27.52
C VAL A 713 -25.16 -9.51 28.25
N GLU A 714 -25.93 -10.41 27.67
CA GLU A 714 -26.32 -11.70 28.29
C GLU A 714 -26.83 -11.57 29.75
N ARG A 715 -27.60 -10.51 30.02
CA ARG A 715 -28.14 -10.15 31.36
C ARG A 715 -27.07 -9.69 32.37
N GLN A 716 -25.89 -9.35 31.89
CA GLN A 716 -24.84 -8.74 32.71
C GLN A 716 -24.71 -7.26 32.37
N HIS A 717 -24.67 -6.44 33.39
CA HIS A 717 -24.41 -5.01 33.20
C HIS A 717 -22.96 -4.80 32.80
N VAL A 718 -22.78 -4.15 31.66
CA VAL A 718 -21.45 -3.84 31.11
C VAL A 718 -21.36 -2.35 30.83
N SER A 719 -20.38 -1.71 31.40
CA SER A 719 -20.17 -0.28 31.25
C SER A 719 -18.72 0.04 30.92
N GLY A 720 -18.52 1.21 30.40
CA GLY A 720 -17.23 1.85 30.24
C GLY A 720 -17.38 3.34 30.39
N GLU A 721 -16.51 3.95 31.13
CA GLU A 721 -16.47 5.39 31.30
C GLU A 721 -16.06 6.10 30.01
N SER A 722 -16.42 7.40 29.92
CA SER A 722 -15.87 8.27 28.88
C SER A 722 -14.36 8.32 29.01
N ASN A 723 -13.66 8.04 27.93
CA ASN A 723 -12.21 8.00 27.93
C ASN A 723 -11.64 8.94 26.87
N GLU A 724 -10.72 9.80 27.27
CA GLU A 724 -10.13 10.79 26.40
C GLU A 724 -8.64 10.92 26.64
N ASN A 725 -7.91 11.25 25.60
CA ASN A 725 -6.47 11.43 25.69
C ASN A 725 -5.95 12.30 24.56
N PHE A 726 -4.89 13.05 24.88
CA PHE A 726 -4.00 13.60 23.87
C PHE A 726 -2.89 12.58 23.59
N ALA A 727 -2.86 12.09 22.36
CA ALA A 727 -1.85 11.15 21.89
C ALA A 727 -1.04 11.75 20.75
N TRP A 728 0.19 11.27 20.60
CA TRP A 728 1.06 11.66 19.51
C TRP A 728 1.97 10.50 19.11
N ASP A 729 2.29 10.47 17.85
CA ASP A 729 3.27 9.58 17.26
C ASP A 729 4.30 10.38 16.45
N ALA A 730 5.53 9.95 16.55
CA ALA A 730 6.65 10.57 15.85
C ALA A 730 7.47 9.52 15.12
N ARG A 731 7.90 9.89 13.95
CA ARG A 731 8.80 9.08 13.15
C ARG A 731 9.87 9.96 12.53
N VAL A 732 11.10 9.48 12.60
CA VAL A 732 12.27 10.10 11.95
C VAL A 732 12.96 9.06 11.10
N LEU A 733 13.07 9.36 9.81
CA LEU A 733 13.83 8.57 8.85
C LEU A 733 15.00 9.41 8.35
N ALA A 734 16.23 8.97 8.63
CA ALA A 734 17.46 9.58 8.19
C ALA A 734 18.18 8.66 7.20
N ALA A 735 18.30 9.08 5.94
CA ALA A 735 19.03 8.35 4.90
C ALA A 735 20.27 9.11 4.46
N PHE A 736 21.45 8.55 4.71
CA PHE A 736 22.74 9.11 4.29
C PHE A 736 23.17 8.51 2.96
N ILE A 737 23.35 9.36 1.96
CA ILE A 737 23.85 8.99 0.64
C ILE A 737 25.34 9.29 0.59
N LEU A 738 26.13 8.24 0.70
CA LEU A 738 27.59 8.33 0.79
C LEU A 738 28.25 8.09 -0.58
N PRO A 739 29.51 8.50 -0.75
CA PRO A 739 30.30 8.14 -1.92
C PRO A 739 30.34 6.62 -2.16
N TYR A 740 30.70 6.22 -3.37
CA TYR A 740 30.79 4.81 -3.78
C TYR A 740 29.46 4.05 -3.79
N ASN A 741 28.31 4.77 -3.96
CA ASN A 741 26.97 4.20 -3.98
C ASN A 741 26.64 3.39 -2.72
N ILE A 742 27.02 3.92 -1.57
CA ILE A 742 26.61 3.41 -0.25
C ILE A 742 25.50 4.30 0.29
N SER A 743 24.46 3.69 0.81
CA SER A 743 23.39 4.39 1.53
C SER A 743 23.23 3.77 2.91
N LEU A 744 23.15 4.62 3.93
CA LEU A 744 22.86 4.23 5.31
C LEU A 744 21.51 4.81 5.68
N GLN A 745 20.66 4.02 6.35
CA GLN A 745 19.36 4.50 6.83
C GLN A 745 19.17 4.17 8.30
N ALA A 746 18.65 5.13 9.05
CA ALA A 746 18.15 4.95 10.40
C ALA A 746 16.70 5.40 10.46
N THR A 747 15.84 4.57 11.04
CA THR A 747 14.42 4.89 11.24
C THR A 747 14.08 4.73 12.71
N GLY A 748 13.69 5.83 13.36
CA GLY A 748 13.16 5.85 14.71
C GLY A 748 11.65 6.04 14.69
N ASN A 749 10.93 5.23 15.47
CA ASN A 749 9.48 5.32 15.63
C ASN A 749 9.16 5.45 17.12
N TYR A 750 8.19 6.30 17.45
CA TYR A 750 7.68 6.45 18.82
C TYR A 750 6.17 6.69 18.76
N ASN A 751 5.43 5.93 19.57
CA ASN A 751 4.00 6.10 19.79
C ASN A 751 3.78 6.40 21.27
N SER A 752 3.08 7.48 21.57
CA SER A 752 2.69 7.83 22.93
C SER A 752 1.59 6.89 23.45
N ARG A 753 1.27 7.03 24.72
CA ARG A 753 0.10 6.37 25.31
C ARG A 753 -1.16 6.76 24.51
N SER A 754 -2.02 5.76 24.23
CA SER A 754 -3.33 5.96 23.57
C SER A 754 -4.45 5.27 24.34
N VAL A 755 -5.66 5.81 24.28
CA VAL A 755 -6.83 5.24 24.95
C VAL A 755 -7.51 4.17 24.12
N ILE A 756 -8.13 3.24 24.80
CA ILE A 756 -9.06 2.25 24.27
C ILE A 756 -10.34 2.27 25.12
N THR A 757 -11.39 1.58 24.70
CA THR A 757 -12.72 1.61 25.33
C THR A 757 -12.72 1.36 26.83
N GLN A 758 -11.90 0.45 27.31
CA GLN A 758 -11.78 0.06 28.71
C GLN A 758 -10.32 0.15 29.19
N GLY A 759 -9.62 1.25 28.90
CA GLY A 759 -8.24 1.40 29.34
C GLY A 759 -7.34 2.13 28.36
N HIS A 760 -6.06 1.67 28.26
CA HIS A 760 -5.06 2.34 27.45
C HIS A 760 -3.96 1.40 26.96
N ARG A 761 -3.31 1.81 25.88
CA ARG A 761 -2.03 1.24 25.42
C ARG A 761 -0.89 2.10 25.93
N ARG A 762 0.18 1.46 26.38
CA ARG A 762 1.41 2.14 26.80
C ARG A 762 2.19 2.66 25.59
N SER A 763 2.98 3.69 25.80
CA SER A 763 3.93 4.18 24.82
C SER A 763 4.95 3.12 24.42
N ASN A 764 5.34 3.11 23.15
CA ASN A 764 6.40 2.25 22.66
C ASN A 764 7.29 3.00 21.65
N GLY A 765 8.55 2.54 21.52
CA GLY A 765 9.46 3.09 20.55
C GLY A 765 10.36 2.00 19.99
N SER A 766 10.86 2.17 18.78
CA SER A 766 11.81 1.26 18.14
C SER A 766 12.74 2.01 17.20
N MET A 767 13.91 1.41 16.93
CA MET A 767 14.86 1.91 15.95
C MET A 767 15.29 0.80 15.00
N ASP A 768 15.31 1.10 13.72
CA ASP A 768 15.73 0.21 12.63
C ASP A 768 16.94 0.81 11.92
N LEU A 769 17.91 -0.01 11.50
CA LEU A 769 19.10 0.39 10.74
C LEU A 769 19.17 -0.38 9.43
N GLY A 770 19.55 0.30 8.37
CA GLY A 770 19.76 -0.27 7.04
C GLY A 770 21.05 0.22 6.40
N VAL A 771 21.71 -0.66 5.66
CA VAL A 771 22.89 -0.35 4.84
C VAL A 771 22.67 -0.94 3.46
N ARG A 772 22.89 -0.15 2.40
CA ARG A 772 22.82 -0.62 1.02
C ARG A 772 24.05 -0.20 0.25
N LYS A 773 24.58 -1.13 -0.55
CA LYS A 773 25.67 -0.90 -1.50
C LYS A 773 25.23 -1.32 -2.88
N THR A 774 25.40 -0.47 -3.88
CA THR A 774 25.16 -0.84 -5.28
C THR A 774 26.47 -0.93 -6.05
N LEU A 775 26.56 -1.94 -6.94
CA LEU A 775 27.74 -2.33 -7.70
C LEU A 775 27.38 -2.48 -9.17
N PHE A 776 28.39 -2.51 -10.05
CA PHE A 776 28.25 -2.78 -11.50
C PHE A 776 27.20 -1.87 -12.16
N ASN A 777 27.39 -0.56 -12.05
CA ASN A 777 26.43 0.43 -12.57
C ASN A 777 24.99 0.18 -12.11
N LYS A 778 24.80 -0.05 -10.79
CA LYS A 778 23.54 -0.33 -10.13
C LYS A 778 22.86 -1.66 -10.53
N LYS A 779 23.56 -2.56 -11.23
CA LYS A 779 23.04 -3.89 -11.58
C LYS A 779 22.94 -4.82 -10.38
N LEU A 780 23.84 -4.71 -9.42
CA LEU A 780 23.84 -5.51 -8.20
C LEU A 780 23.65 -4.60 -6.99
N ALA A 781 22.66 -4.89 -6.16
CA ALA A 781 22.45 -4.27 -4.86
C ALA A 781 22.62 -5.30 -3.74
N ILE A 782 23.35 -4.91 -2.70
CA ILE A 782 23.51 -5.67 -1.46
C ILE A 782 22.89 -4.80 -0.35
N ALA A 783 21.93 -5.34 0.39
CA ALA A 783 21.29 -4.65 1.49
C ALA A 783 21.40 -5.46 2.79
N PHE A 784 21.66 -4.76 3.86
CA PHE A 784 21.66 -5.26 5.24
C PHE A 784 20.63 -4.45 6.02
N ASN A 785 19.74 -5.12 6.74
CA ASN A 785 18.70 -4.48 7.54
C ASN A 785 18.68 -5.11 8.94
N TRP A 786 18.68 -4.28 9.95
CA TRP A 786 18.55 -4.65 11.34
C TRP A 786 17.37 -3.94 11.96
N ARG A 787 16.33 -4.68 12.29
CA ARG A 787 15.08 -4.16 12.86
C ARG A 787 15.06 -4.28 14.35
N ASP A 788 14.48 -3.28 14.99
CA ASP A 788 14.37 -3.16 16.44
C ASP A 788 15.70 -3.41 17.14
N VAL A 789 16.71 -2.60 16.76
CA VAL A 789 18.12 -2.73 17.19
C VAL A 789 18.26 -2.85 18.71
N PHE A 790 17.40 -2.16 19.46
CA PHE A 790 17.43 -2.10 20.92
C PHE A 790 16.45 -3.05 21.60
N SER A 791 15.71 -3.91 20.86
CA SER A 791 14.66 -4.79 21.40
C SER A 791 13.62 -4.06 22.25
N THR A 792 13.24 -2.86 21.81
CA THR A 792 12.33 -1.96 22.53
C THR A 792 10.90 -2.03 22.05
N ARG A 793 10.62 -2.73 20.94
CA ARG A 793 9.27 -2.89 20.39
C ARG A 793 8.43 -3.81 21.26
N LYS A 794 7.80 -3.23 22.27
CA LYS A 794 6.89 -3.90 23.20
C LYS A 794 5.51 -3.28 23.08
N PHE A 795 4.47 -4.13 23.05
CA PHE A 795 3.09 -3.69 23.02
C PHE A 795 2.44 -4.06 24.34
N GLU A 796 2.18 -3.05 25.15
CA GLU A 796 1.57 -3.19 26.46
C GLU A 796 0.19 -2.55 26.45
N THR A 797 -0.81 -3.30 26.92
CA THR A 797 -2.21 -2.86 26.99
C THR A 797 -2.71 -3.09 28.40
N TYR A 798 -3.31 -2.06 28.97
CA TYR A 798 -4.01 -2.09 30.25
C TYR A 798 -5.50 -1.96 29.97
N THR A 799 -6.28 -2.88 30.49
CA THR A 799 -7.75 -2.85 30.42
C THR A 799 -8.33 -3.03 31.81
N GLU A 800 -9.40 -2.29 32.11
CA GLU A 800 -10.09 -2.38 33.36
C GLU A 800 -11.61 -2.16 33.18
N GLY A 801 -12.37 -2.77 34.03
CA GLY A 801 -13.80 -2.65 34.16
C GLY A 801 -14.23 -2.79 35.61
N PRO A 802 -15.52 -2.69 35.90
CA PRO A 802 -16.02 -2.77 37.28
C PRO A 802 -15.54 -4.01 38.04
N THR A 803 -15.41 -5.14 37.34
CA THR A 803 -15.09 -6.45 37.95
C THR A 803 -13.76 -7.06 37.54
N PHE A 804 -12.99 -6.41 36.70
CA PHE A 804 -11.71 -6.94 36.23
C PHE A 804 -10.65 -5.87 36.01
N TRP A 805 -9.41 -6.28 36.08
CA TRP A 805 -8.23 -5.54 35.60
C TRP A 805 -7.33 -6.50 34.84
N ARG A 806 -6.73 -6.03 33.72
CA ARG A 806 -5.81 -6.82 32.89
C ARG A 806 -4.66 -5.98 32.35
N HIS A 807 -3.46 -6.52 32.49
CA HIS A 807 -2.25 -6.04 31.82
C HIS A 807 -1.78 -7.11 30.85
N GLN A 808 -1.51 -6.74 29.61
CA GLN A 808 -1.01 -7.62 28.56
C GLN A 808 0.22 -7.00 27.91
N LYS A 809 1.26 -7.81 27.71
CA LYS A 809 2.51 -7.41 27.06
C LYS A 809 2.89 -8.43 26.00
N ASN A 810 3.16 -7.96 24.79
CA ASN A 810 3.64 -8.72 23.66
C ASN A 810 4.97 -8.15 23.17
N GLN A 811 5.95 -9.02 22.91
CA GLN A 811 7.26 -8.64 22.39
C GLN A 811 7.69 -9.62 21.30
N ARG A 812 8.29 -9.13 20.23
CA ARG A 812 8.94 -9.92 19.17
C ARG A 812 10.44 -9.69 19.18
N ASP A 813 11.19 -10.70 18.77
CA ASP A 813 12.63 -10.61 18.68
C ASP A 813 13.09 -9.67 17.56
N PRO A 814 14.23 -8.98 17.72
CA PRO A 814 14.89 -8.23 16.67
C PRO A 814 15.18 -9.08 15.44
N ARG A 815 15.22 -8.49 14.26
CA ARG A 815 15.47 -9.20 13.00
C ARG A 815 16.63 -8.61 12.23
N VAL A 816 17.53 -9.47 11.78
CA VAL A 816 18.60 -9.12 10.84
C VAL A 816 18.37 -9.84 9.52
N PHE A 817 18.44 -9.08 8.42
CA PHE A 817 18.20 -9.60 7.09
C PHE A 817 19.26 -9.05 6.11
N ILE A 818 19.78 -9.93 5.26
CA ILE A 818 20.73 -9.59 4.19
C ILE A 818 20.12 -9.99 2.87
N GLN A 819 20.13 -9.09 1.89
CA GLN A 819 19.54 -9.30 0.57
C GLN A 819 20.52 -8.94 -0.55
N LEU A 820 20.46 -9.73 -1.60
CA LEU A 820 21.09 -9.50 -2.88
C LEU A 820 20.01 -9.32 -3.95
N THR A 821 20.14 -8.29 -4.79
CA THR A 821 19.25 -8.07 -5.93
C THR A 821 20.09 -7.82 -7.18
N TRP A 822 19.88 -8.61 -8.22
CA TRP A 822 20.52 -8.49 -9.53
C TRP A 822 19.51 -8.03 -10.58
N ASN A 823 19.74 -6.88 -11.19
CA ASN A 823 18.92 -6.31 -12.26
C ASN A 823 19.54 -6.64 -13.63
N PHE A 824 18.71 -7.06 -14.58
CA PHE A 824 19.14 -7.41 -15.94
C PHE A 824 18.16 -6.87 -16.99
N GLY A 825 18.59 -6.89 -18.26
CA GLY A 825 17.79 -6.45 -19.41
C GLY A 825 18.14 -5.04 -19.87
N ASN A 826 17.48 -4.57 -20.90
CA ASN A 826 17.72 -3.27 -21.49
C ASN A 826 16.93 -2.21 -20.72
N MET A 827 17.65 -1.34 -20.01
CA MET A 827 17.10 -0.23 -19.22
C MET A 827 16.85 1.04 -20.07
N ALA A 828 17.04 0.99 -21.40
CA ALA A 828 16.76 2.13 -22.27
C ALA A 828 15.26 2.43 -22.30
N GLN A 829 14.90 3.62 -21.89
CA GLN A 829 13.55 4.15 -22.11
C GLN A 829 13.37 4.38 -23.62
N LYS A 830 12.74 3.45 -24.33
CA LYS A 830 12.02 3.85 -25.54
C LYS A 830 10.79 4.61 -25.06
N LYS A 831 10.77 5.93 -25.26
CA LYS A 831 9.51 6.66 -25.22
C LYS A 831 8.57 5.95 -26.19
N ARG A 832 7.50 5.35 -25.71
CA ARG A 832 6.29 5.21 -26.54
C ARG A 832 6.04 6.61 -27.10
N PRO A 833 5.59 6.75 -28.38
CA PRO A 833 4.96 8.01 -28.77
C PRO A 833 3.91 8.27 -27.69
N ASP A 834 4.13 9.32 -26.95
CA ASP A 834 3.36 9.64 -25.75
C ASP A 834 1.88 9.59 -26.16
N ARG A 835 1.11 8.71 -25.58
CA ARG A 835 -0.28 8.99 -25.29
C ARG A 835 -0.21 10.09 -24.22
N GLU A 836 0.14 11.28 -24.68
CA GLU A 836 0.29 12.46 -23.86
C GLU A 836 -1.04 12.74 -23.20
N GLY A 837 -1.19 12.37 -21.96
CA GLY A 837 -1.95 13.17 -21.04
C GLY A 837 -1.18 14.49 -20.96
N ASN A 838 -1.76 15.54 -21.48
CA ASN A 838 -1.21 16.86 -21.60
C ASN A 838 -0.88 17.42 -20.21
N ASP A 839 0.36 17.23 -19.77
CA ASP A 839 1.01 18.10 -18.78
C ASP A 839 1.73 19.19 -19.58
N ASN A 840 0.98 19.94 -20.36
CA ASN A 840 1.44 21.24 -20.84
C ASN A 840 1.17 22.27 -19.75
N SER A 841 2.07 22.40 -18.82
CA SER A 841 2.43 23.70 -18.30
C SER A 841 3.25 24.39 -19.40
N ASP A 842 2.60 25.12 -20.25
CA ASP A 842 3.22 26.05 -21.17
C ASP A 842 4.06 27.07 -20.40
N ASP A 843 5.36 26.83 -20.40
CA ASP A 843 6.34 27.87 -20.17
C ASP A 843 6.56 28.58 -21.52
N ASN A 844 5.74 29.57 -21.81
CA ASN A 844 5.96 30.54 -22.83
C ASN A 844 5.43 31.91 -22.39
N GLY A 845 6.28 32.61 -21.66
CA GLY A 845 6.14 34.00 -21.26
C GLY A 845 7.43 34.77 -21.46
N SER A 846 7.94 34.76 -22.70
CA SER A 846 8.89 35.78 -23.12
C SER A 846 8.11 37.09 -23.28
N PHE A 847 8.29 38.02 -22.35
CA PHE A 847 8.00 39.44 -22.63
C PHE A 847 9.31 40.23 -22.52
N GLY A 848 9.60 40.82 -23.64
CA GLY A 848 10.70 41.72 -23.88
C GLY A 848 10.62 42.95 -22.98
N GLY A 849 11.81 43.49 -22.72
CA GLY A 849 12.02 44.72 -22.02
C GLY A 849 11.46 45.91 -22.77
N TYR A 850 11.10 46.89 -22.01
CA TYR A 850 11.20 48.30 -22.38
C TYR A 850 11.90 49.02 -21.22
N ASP A 851 12.95 49.73 -21.64
CA ASP A 851 13.63 50.78 -20.88
C ASP A 851 12.61 51.83 -20.41
N ASP A 852 12.68 52.24 -19.16
CA ASP A 852 12.99 53.58 -18.66
C ASP A 852 13.17 53.50 -17.13
#